data_024f68d61e9ffc6be5e6b2e22d3d5ee4
#
_entry.id   024f68d61e9ffc6be5e6b2e22d3d5ee4
#
_cell.length_a   1.000
_cell.length_b   1.000
_cell.length_c   1.000
_cell.angle_alpha   90.00
_cell.angle_beta   90.00
_cell.angle_gamma   90.00
#
_symmetry.space_group_name_H-M   'P 1'
#
loop_
_entity.id
_entity.type
_entity.pdbx_description
1 polymer ?
#
loop_
_entity_poly.entity_id
_entity_poly.type
_entity_poly.pdbx_seq_one_letter_code
_entity_poly.pdbx_strand_id
1 'polypeptide(L)'
;MLKDIRVRVVPRLFHFKQPAGTSRGVYTQRRVWYVVITSTDASRPLLGIGECAPLPDLSCDYVPEYEEVLKEFCARLEREGTFDAESLRPYPSMLFGMETAVLSAKASLRGDYTCLYDTPFTRGEQSITINGLVWMGSHDEMLRRMEEKLEGGFGCVKLKIGAIDFDHELDLIRKLRQRFTAEDVILRVDANGAFSAEEARDRLQRLSEFDIHSIEQPIRAGQWEEMSRLCRVTPLPIALDEELIGINEPQEKRRMLETVRPQYIILKPSLHGGLSGAEEWMREADRLGIRYWVTSALESNVGLNALAQWASTFMQDGTETHLAADTPDLRGNGPHMDAGMPQGLGTGQLFVDNFQGCRLSLEGEKMWMGKKDEREFRAVLHRFEEEWRSPSPTMTVKTSGSTGKPKQMEVSKRKMKASAERTCRFLGLEAGHTALLCMPLEYIAGKMMAVRSLVCGFRLYAVPPSSHPFARLNFAPDFVAMTPMQVFETLQVSRERCLLRKVKHLIIGGGAVSDKLKRALRDFPNHVWSTYGMTETLSHIAMCRLNGADAKDCYTPLPGVAVSLSDDGRLIINVPDTCDEVLLTNDYADILPDGSFRILGRADNVVCSGGLKFQLESIESKLSDMGFAFQLTAVADEKYGQAMVLLYEGEVSAAYVAERCRSVLSRYELPKHFLKVQSLPLTETGKPARREARKMAEELLLK
;
A
#
# COMPACT_ATOMS: atom_id res chain seq x y z
N MET A 1 -23.33 15.03 2.76
CA MET A 1 -23.46 15.93 1.60
C MET A 1 -22.07 16.43 1.25
N LEU A 2 -21.60 16.21 0.03
CA LEU A 2 -20.33 16.74 -0.47
C LEU A 2 -20.54 18.22 -0.85
N LYS A 3 -19.55 19.07 -0.58
CA LYS A 3 -19.61 20.51 -0.90
C LYS A 3 -18.42 20.89 -1.80
N ASP A 4 -18.60 21.90 -2.60
CA ASP A 4 -17.56 22.47 -3.46
C ASP A 4 -16.87 21.41 -4.33
N ILE A 5 -17.71 20.59 -4.99
CA ILE A 5 -17.24 19.47 -5.83
C ILE A 5 -17.43 19.77 -7.32
N ARG A 6 -16.60 19.13 -8.13
CA ARG A 6 -16.76 18.97 -9.57
C ARG A 6 -16.84 17.51 -9.92
N VAL A 7 -17.81 17.13 -10.74
CA VAL A 7 -18.03 15.76 -11.16
C VAL A 7 -17.80 15.63 -12.67
N ARG A 8 -16.99 14.66 -13.07
CA ARG A 8 -16.68 14.40 -14.48
C ARG A 8 -16.92 12.95 -14.84
N VAL A 9 -17.43 12.73 -16.03
CA VAL A 9 -17.52 11.41 -16.65
C VAL A 9 -16.29 11.22 -17.57
N VAL A 10 -15.54 10.14 -17.34
CA VAL A 10 -14.31 9.85 -18.09
C VAL A 10 -14.43 8.44 -18.71
N PRO A 11 -14.73 8.34 -20.02
CA PRO A 11 -14.81 7.05 -20.69
C PRO A 11 -13.41 6.40 -20.79
N ARG A 12 -13.38 5.08 -20.67
CA ARG A 12 -12.20 4.24 -20.84
C ARG A 12 -12.52 3.00 -21.64
N LEU A 13 -11.56 2.57 -22.46
CA LEU A 13 -11.62 1.32 -23.20
C LEU A 13 -10.45 0.45 -22.77
N PHE A 14 -10.74 -0.72 -22.21
CA PHE A 14 -9.76 -1.72 -21.82
C PHE A 14 -9.68 -2.83 -22.85
N HIS A 15 -8.51 -3.44 -22.96
CA HIS A 15 -8.25 -4.59 -23.84
C HIS A 15 -8.00 -5.82 -22.99
N PHE A 16 -8.70 -6.91 -23.30
CA PHE A 16 -8.44 -8.18 -22.65
C PHE A 16 -7.07 -8.74 -23.07
N LYS A 17 -6.34 -9.32 -22.14
CA LYS A 17 -5.08 -10.06 -22.44
C LYS A 17 -5.31 -11.28 -23.30
N GLN A 18 -6.46 -11.93 -23.11
CA GLN A 18 -6.95 -13.05 -23.89
C GLN A 18 -8.45 -12.85 -24.13
N PRO A 19 -8.97 -13.27 -25.29
CA PRO A 19 -10.42 -13.17 -25.54
C PRO A 19 -11.23 -13.86 -24.44
N ALA A 20 -12.22 -13.17 -23.90
CA ALA A 20 -13.12 -13.70 -22.88
C ALA A 20 -14.33 -14.35 -23.55
N GLY A 21 -14.31 -15.68 -23.68
CA GLY A 21 -15.40 -16.44 -24.27
C GLY A 21 -16.55 -16.62 -23.28
N THR A 22 -17.76 -16.24 -23.69
CA THR A 22 -19.03 -16.43 -22.96
C THR A 22 -20.05 -17.10 -23.87
N SER A 23 -21.15 -17.56 -23.33
CA SER A 23 -22.28 -18.10 -24.14
C SER A 23 -22.90 -17.09 -25.10
N ARG A 24 -22.63 -15.80 -24.93
CA ARG A 24 -23.19 -14.69 -25.76
C ARG A 24 -22.19 -14.15 -26.78
N GLY A 25 -20.93 -14.56 -26.72
CA GLY A 25 -19.89 -14.10 -27.62
C GLY A 25 -18.52 -13.98 -26.97
N VAL A 26 -17.59 -13.42 -27.72
CA VAL A 26 -16.19 -13.27 -27.31
C VAL A 26 -15.90 -11.78 -27.14
N TYR A 27 -15.56 -11.38 -25.90
CA TYR A 27 -15.15 -10.02 -25.61
C TYR A 27 -13.63 -9.86 -25.76
N THR A 28 -13.22 -8.89 -26.56
CA THR A 28 -11.81 -8.49 -26.72
C THR A 28 -11.51 -7.11 -26.11
N GLN A 29 -12.57 -6.35 -25.88
CA GLN A 29 -12.51 -5.00 -25.32
C GLN A 29 -13.62 -4.79 -24.29
N ARG A 30 -13.40 -3.87 -23.36
CA ARG A 30 -14.35 -3.48 -22.33
C ARG A 30 -14.42 -1.96 -22.23
N ARG A 31 -15.56 -1.36 -22.53
CA ARG A 31 -15.83 0.07 -22.31
C ARG A 31 -16.43 0.27 -20.93
N VAL A 32 -15.92 1.26 -20.20
CA VAL A 32 -16.42 1.71 -18.91
C VAL A 32 -16.42 3.22 -18.85
N TRP A 33 -17.16 3.80 -17.90
CA TRP A 33 -17.16 5.23 -17.61
C TRP A 33 -16.79 5.44 -16.15
N TYR A 34 -15.75 6.22 -15.88
CA TYR A 34 -15.44 6.62 -14.52
C TYR A 34 -16.21 7.89 -14.15
N VAL A 35 -16.87 7.86 -12.99
CA VAL A 35 -17.37 9.05 -12.31
C VAL A 35 -16.26 9.55 -11.41
N VAL A 36 -15.70 10.74 -11.72
CA VAL A 36 -14.57 11.33 -11.00
C VAL A 36 -15.03 12.59 -10.28
N ILE A 37 -14.98 12.57 -8.96
CA ILE A 37 -15.33 13.68 -8.06
C ILE A 37 -14.03 14.35 -7.60
N THR A 38 -13.93 15.66 -7.77
CA THR A 38 -12.80 16.46 -7.30
C THR A 38 -13.30 17.69 -6.53
N SER A 39 -12.48 18.26 -5.64
CA SER A 39 -12.80 19.56 -5.03
C SER A 39 -12.59 20.71 -6.00
N THR A 40 -13.44 21.74 -5.90
CA THR A 40 -13.21 23.05 -6.51
C THR A 40 -12.32 23.93 -5.65
N ASP A 41 -12.18 23.61 -4.36
CA ASP A 41 -11.29 24.29 -3.41
C ASP A 41 -9.91 23.61 -3.39
N ALA A 42 -8.91 24.30 -3.90
CA ALA A 42 -7.53 23.80 -3.98
C ALA A 42 -6.89 23.55 -2.58
N SER A 43 -7.41 24.20 -1.52
CA SER A 43 -6.94 24.01 -0.14
C SER A 43 -7.46 22.71 0.49
N ARG A 44 -8.47 22.08 -0.12
CA ARG A 44 -9.10 20.83 0.36
C ARG A 44 -9.09 19.79 -0.75
N PRO A 45 -7.96 19.14 -1.04
CA PRO A 45 -7.90 18.15 -2.10
C PRO A 45 -8.88 17.01 -1.81
N LEU A 46 -9.77 16.75 -2.76
CA LEU A 46 -10.75 15.67 -2.73
C LEU A 46 -10.62 14.87 -4.02
N LEU A 47 -10.64 13.57 -3.93
CA LEU A 47 -10.70 12.66 -5.07
C LEU A 47 -11.68 11.53 -4.77
N GLY A 48 -12.68 11.35 -5.60
CA GLY A 48 -13.57 10.19 -5.59
C GLY A 48 -13.61 9.57 -6.97
N ILE A 49 -13.52 8.25 -7.07
CA ILE A 49 -13.60 7.52 -8.33
C ILE A 49 -14.55 6.36 -8.16
N GLY A 50 -15.56 6.28 -9.05
CA GLY A 50 -16.44 5.14 -9.20
C GLY A 50 -16.49 4.66 -10.65
N GLU A 51 -16.90 3.44 -10.88
CA GLU A 51 -16.91 2.81 -12.20
C GLU A 51 -18.32 2.41 -12.60
N CYS A 52 -18.80 2.96 -13.70
CA CYS A 52 -20.01 2.53 -14.40
C CYS A 52 -19.58 1.59 -15.53
N ALA A 53 -19.93 0.31 -15.41
CA ALA A 53 -19.43 -0.73 -16.30
C ALA A 53 -20.55 -1.62 -16.84
N PRO A 54 -21.52 -1.09 -17.62
CA PRO A 54 -22.54 -1.91 -18.22
C PRO A 54 -21.96 -2.89 -19.24
N LEU A 55 -22.47 -4.11 -19.30
CA LEU A 55 -22.08 -5.11 -20.29
C LEU A 55 -23.00 -4.99 -21.51
N PRO A 56 -22.46 -4.86 -22.72
CA PRO A 56 -23.24 -4.99 -23.94
C PRO A 56 -24.05 -6.31 -23.95
N ASP A 57 -25.25 -6.29 -24.47
CA ASP A 57 -26.14 -7.46 -24.60
C ASP A 57 -26.57 -8.14 -23.28
N LEU A 58 -26.20 -7.56 -22.12
CA LEU A 58 -26.53 -8.13 -20.81
C LEU A 58 -27.14 -7.11 -19.85
N SER A 59 -26.49 -5.96 -19.65
CA SER A 59 -26.96 -4.94 -18.70
C SER A 59 -28.25 -4.30 -19.18
N CYS A 60 -29.27 -4.25 -18.32
CA CYS A 60 -30.56 -3.65 -18.65
C CYS A 60 -30.46 -2.13 -18.90
N ASP A 61 -29.41 -1.49 -18.41
CA ASP A 61 -29.15 -0.05 -18.56
C ASP A 61 -28.15 0.29 -19.67
N TYR A 62 -27.70 -0.67 -20.48
CA TYR A 62 -26.84 -0.39 -21.63
C TYR A 62 -27.65 0.15 -22.81
N VAL A 63 -27.84 1.47 -22.84
CA VAL A 63 -28.63 2.19 -23.85
C VAL A 63 -27.73 3.09 -24.71
N PRO A 64 -28.14 3.47 -25.94
CA PRO A 64 -27.31 4.35 -26.81
C PRO A 64 -26.93 5.67 -26.14
N GLU A 65 -27.83 6.27 -25.37
CA GLU A 65 -27.67 7.56 -24.68
C GLU A 65 -27.02 7.41 -23.29
N TYR A 66 -26.38 6.29 -23.00
CA TYR A 66 -25.83 5.97 -21.68
C TYR A 66 -24.96 7.07 -21.10
N GLU A 67 -24.02 7.62 -21.89
CA GLU A 67 -23.09 8.64 -21.41
C GLU A 67 -23.79 9.97 -21.11
N GLU A 68 -24.77 10.34 -21.92
CA GLU A 68 -25.57 11.54 -21.75
C GLU A 68 -26.40 11.48 -20.48
N VAL A 69 -27.10 10.35 -20.24
CA VAL A 69 -27.87 10.12 -19.02
C VAL A 69 -26.97 10.15 -17.79
N LEU A 70 -25.80 9.51 -17.86
CA LEU A 70 -24.84 9.54 -16.76
C LEU A 70 -24.35 10.95 -16.46
N LYS A 71 -24.07 11.78 -17.48
CA LYS A 71 -23.68 13.18 -17.32
C LYS A 71 -24.76 14.01 -16.62
N GLU A 72 -26.04 13.75 -16.89
CA GLU A 72 -27.14 14.45 -16.21
C GLU A 72 -27.17 14.12 -14.69
N PHE A 73 -27.03 12.85 -14.33
CA PHE A 73 -26.92 12.44 -12.91
C PHE A 73 -25.68 13.03 -12.25
N CYS A 74 -24.54 13.07 -12.93
CA CYS A 74 -23.31 13.69 -12.43
C CYS A 74 -23.47 15.19 -12.22
N ALA A 75 -24.15 15.91 -13.14
CA ALA A 75 -24.44 17.32 -12.98
C ALA A 75 -25.40 17.60 -11.80
N ARG A 76 -26.35 16.68 -11.53
CA ARG A 76 -27.20 16.77 -10.33
C ARG A 76 -26.38 16.58 -9.06
N LEU A 77 -25.51 15.56 -9.00
CA LEU A 77 -24.61 15.33 -7.87
C LEU A 77 -23.69 16.55 -7.61
N GLU A 78 -23.17 17.20 -8.67
CA GLU A 78 -22.33 18.39 -8.55
C GLU A 78 -23.09 19.56 -7.88
N ARG A 79 -24.37 19.77 -8.27
CA ARG A 79 -25.20 20.85 -7.72
C ARG A 79 -25.66 20.58 -6.29
N GLU A 80 -26.09 19.36 -6.00
CA GLU A 80 -26.81 18.99 -4.78
C GLU A 80 -25.87 18.40 -3.71
N GLY A 81 -24.68 17.94 -4.09
CA GLY A 81 -23.71 17.27 -3.21
C GLY A 81 -24.18 15.89 -2.73
N THR A 82 -25.27 15.40 -3.29
CA THR A 82 -25.87 14.09 -3.05
C THR A 82 -26.58 13.61 -4.30
N PHE A 83 -26.88 12.31 -4.38
CA PHE A 83 -27.70 11.75 -5.48
C PHE A 83 -28.91 11.02 -4.90
N ASP A 84 -29.95 10.91 -5.70
CA ASP A 84 -31.13 10.14 -5.40
C ASP A 84 -31.00 8.72 -5.99
N ALA A 85 -30.88 7.73 -5.11
CA ALA A 85 -30.71 6.33 -5.49
C ALA A 85 -31.98 5.78 -6.21
N GLU A 86 -33.19 6.25 -5.84
CA GLU A 86 -34.41 5.83 -6.46
C GLU A 86 -34.51 6.23 -7.94
N SER A 87 -34.09 7.45 -8.27
CA SER A 87 -33.98 7.91 -9.66
C SER A 87 -32.97 7.11 -10.49
N LEU A 88 -31.97 6.51 -9.86
CA LEU A 88 -30.94 5.67 -10.49
C LEU A 88 -31.32 4.18 -10.51
N ARG A 89 -32.40 3.76 -9.85
CA ARG A 89 -32.84 2.38 -9.79
C ARG A 89 -32.95 1.68 -11.15
N PRO A 90 -33.45 2.32 -12.25
CA PRO A 90 -33.45 1.74 -13.58
C PRO A 90 -32.06 1.55 -14.22
N TYR A 91 -31.01 2.12 -13.61
CA TYR A 91 -29.64 2.17 -14.14
C TYR A 91 -28.62 1.53 -13.17
N PRO A 92 -28.63 0.19 -13.01
CA PRO A 92 -27.79 -0.52 -12.03
C PRO A 92 -26.31 -0.18 -12.07
N SER A 93 -25.72 -0.10 -13.28
CA SER A 93 -24.31 0.18 -13.42
C SER A 93 -23.96 1.66 -13.12
N MET A 94 -24.88 2.60 -13.42
CA MET A 94 -24.72 4.00 -13.05
C MET A 94 -24.84 4.18 -11.53
N LEU A 95 -25.81 3.51 -10.90
CA LEU A 95 -26.00 3.55 -9.46
C LEU A 95 -24.74 3.03 -8.74
N PHE A 96 -24.21 1.88 -9.17
CA PHE A 96 -22.95 1.34 -8.65
C PHE A 96 -21.79 2.34 -8.77
N GLY A 97 -21.64 2.98 -9.94
CA GLY A 97 -20.59 3.98 -10.16
C GLY A 97 -20.75 5.23 -9.29
N MET A 98 -21.96 5.70 -9.10
CA MET A 98 -22.27 6.88 -8.27
C MET A 98 -22.05 6.59 -6.78
N GLU A 99 -22.55 5.46 -6.26
CA GLU A 99 -22.34 5.01 -4.88
C GLU A 99 -20.84 4.92 -4.57
N THR A 100 -20.10 4.20 -5.41
CA THR A 100 -18.68 3.97 -5.22
C THR A 100 -17.84 5.24 -5.37
N ALA A 101 -18.19 6.16 -6.28
CA ALA A 101 -17.55 7.48 -6.39
C ALA A 101 -17.72 8.32 -5.12
N VAL A 102 -18.93 8.34 -4.56
CA VAL A 102 -19.22 9.09 -3.31
C VAL A 102 -18.54 8.46 -2.12
N LEU A 103 -18.52 7.12 -2.02
CA LEU A 103 -17.75 6.40 -0.99
C LEU A 103 -16.27 6.72 -1.09
N SER A 104 -15.70 6.70 -2.30
CA SER A 104 -14.32 7.04 -2.59
C SER A 104 -14.00 8.49 -2.21
N ALA A 105 -14.88 9.45 -2.53
CA ALA A 105 -14.75 10.84 -2.12
C ALA A 105 -14.77 11.01 -0.59
N LYS A 106 -15.68 10.34 0.12
CA LYS A 106 -15.71 10.31 1.59
C LYS A 106 -14.42 9.68 2.16
N ALA A 107 -13.92 8.62 1.53
CA ALA A 107 -12.66 7.99 1.91
C ALA A 107 -11.44 8.90 1.70
N SER A 108 -11.43 9.70 0.62
CA SER A 108 -10.42 10.74 0.39
C SER A 108 -10.34 11.75 1.53
N LEU A 109 -11.48 12.13 2.11
CA LEU A 109 -11.49 13.01 3.29
C LEU A 109 -10.85 12.35 4.53
N ARG A 110 -10.81 11.01 4.59
CA ARG A 110 -10.08 10.24 5.61
C ARG A 110 -8.62 9.97 5.23
N GLY A 111 -8.20 10.39 4.03
CA GLY A 111 -6.82 10.37 3.57
C GLY A 111 -6.48 9.35 2.48
N ASP A 112 -7.36 8.39 2.17
CA ASP A 112 -7.11 7.39 1.13
C ASP A 112 -8.40 7.10 0.34
N TYR A 113 -8.53 7.68 -0.86
CA TYR A 113 -9.70 7.52 -1.72
C TYR A 113 -9.91 6.08 -2.20
N THR A 114 -8.92 5.20 -2.05
CA THR A 114 -9.02 3.79 -2.42
C THR A 114 -9.56 2.92 -1.29
N CYS A 115 -9.59 3.40 -0.04
CA CYS A 115 -10.04 2.68 1.15
C CYS A 115 -11.48 3.07 1.51
N LEU A 116 -12.46 2.44 0.86
CA LEU A 116 -13.89 2.80 0.94
C LEU A 116 -14.50 2.46 2.31
N TYR A 117 -14.11 1.32 2.88
CA TYR A 117 -14.59 0.78 4.15
C TYR A 117 -13.43 0.54 5.11
N ASP A 118 -13.71 0.47 6.41
CA ASP A 118 -12.74 0.06 7.42
C ASP A 118 -13.05 -1.35 7.88
N THR A 119 -12.35 -2.33 7.31
CA THR A 119 -12.50 -3.77 7.60
C THR A 119 -11.13 -4.41 7.78
N PRO A 120 -11.01 -5.62 8.38
CA PRO A 120 -9.76 -6.36 8.43
C PRO A 120 -9.12 -6.56 7.04
N PHE A 121 -9.93 -6.74 5.99
CA PHE A 121 -9.46 -6.82 4.61
C PHE A 121 -8.78 -5.52 4.16
N THR A 122 -9.42 -4.37 4.39
CA THR A 122 -8.87 -3.07 3.94
C THR A 122 -7.63 -2.66 4.72
N ARG A 123 -7.50 -3.13 5.96
CA ARG A 123 -6.27 -2.99 6.74
C ARG A 123 -5.16 -3.98 6.35
N GLY A 124 -5.47 -4.98 5.50
CA GLY A 124 -4.55 -6.02 5.07
C GLY A 124 -4.33 -7.12 6.11
N GLU A 125 -5.21 -7.25 7.08
CA GLU A 125 -5.19 -8.24 8.15
C GLU A 125 -5.84 -9.56 7.73
N GLN A 126 -6.80 -9.50 6.81
CA GLN A 126 -7.57 -10.63 6.28
C GLN A 126 -7.57 -10.63 4.75
N SER A 127 -7.61 -11.81 4.15
CA SER A 127 -7.81 -11.99 2.70
C SER A 127 -9.23 -12.39 2.38
N ILE A 128 -9.62 -12.18 1.11
CA ILE A 128 -10.81 -12.79 0.53
C ILE A 128 -10.37 -14.00 -0.29
N THR A 129 -10.94 -15.17 -0.01
CA THR A 129 -10.75 -16.34 -0.86
C THR A 129 -11.57 -16.18 -2.14
N ILE A 130 -10.93 -16.38 -3.30
CA ILE A 130 -11.56 -16.25 -4.62
C ILE A 130 -11.51 -17.57 -5.38
N ASN A 131 -12.50 -17.80 -6.25
CA ASN A 131 -12.46 -18.93 -7.15
C ASN A 131 -11.62 -18.66 -8.41
N GLY A 132 -10.99 -19.70 -8.94
CA GLY A 132 -10.43 -19.70 -10.28
C GLY A 132 -11.54 -19.74 -11.34
N LEU A 133 -11.39 -18.97 -12.43
CA LEU A 133 -12.31 -18.99 -13.56
C LEU A 133 -11.65 -19.66 -14.77
N VAL A 134 -12.34 -20.64 -15.34
CA VAL A 134 -11.98 -21.31 -16.60
C VAL A 134 -12.97 -20.89 -17.67
N TRP A 135 -12.49 -20.09 -18.61
CA TRP A 135 -13.25 -19.61 -19.75
C TRP A 135 -13.54 -20.71 -20.77
N MET A 136 -14.64 -20.58 -21.49
CA MET A 136 -14.96 -21.44 -22.62
C MET A 136 -13.84 -21.47 -23.67
N GLY A 137 -13.63 -22.60 -24.29
CA GLY A 137 -12.61 -22.86 -25.32
C GLY A 137 -12.74 -24.29 -25.85
N SER A 138 -11.73 -24.74 -26.59
CA SER A 138 -11.61 -26.14 -26.92
C SER A 138 -11.37 -26.99 -25.67
N HIS A 139 -11.67 -28.29 -25.74
CA HIS A 139 -11.44 -29.25 -24.65
C HIS A 139 -10.03 -29.15 -24.06
N ASP A 140 -9.00 -29.16 -24.91
CA ASP A 140 -7.61 -29.14 -24.45
C ASP A 140 -7.21 -27.79 -23.82
N GLU A 141 -7.74 -26.67 -24.33
CA GLU A 141 -7.55 -25.35 -23.73
C GLU A 141 -8.19 -25.23 -22.36
N MET A 142 -9.40 -25.77 -22.21
CA MET A 142 -10.12 -25.74 -20.93
C MET A 142 -9.41 -26.62 -19.90
N LEU A 143 -8.93 -27.82 -20.30
CA LEU A 143 -8.17 -28.71 -19.43
C LEU A 143 -6.88 -28.04 -18.95
N ARG A 144 -6.09 -27.47 -19.86
CA ARG A 144 -4.86 -26.74 -19.51
C ARG A 144 -5.12 -25.57 -18.57
N ARG A 145 -6.13 -24.73 -18.86
CA ARG A 145 -6.50 -23.58 -17.99
C ARG A 145 -6.93 -24.04 -16.59
N MET A 146 -7.55 -25.19 -16.51
CA MET A 146 -7.97 -25.79 -15.25
C MET A 146 -6.77 -26.25 -14.43
N GLU A 147 -5.82 -26.97 -15.07
CA GLU A 147 -4.57 -27.39 -14.45
C GLU A 147 -3.77 -26.18 -13.95
N GLU A 148 -3.63 -25.13 -14.75
CA GLU A 148 -2.98 -23.87 -14.34
C GLU A 148 -3.62 -23.24 -13.06
N LYS A 149 -4.96 -23.33 -12.90
CA LYS A 149 -5.64 -22.84 -11.70
C LYS A 149 -5.34 -23.68 -10.48
N LEU A 150 -5.36 -25.00 -10.65
CA LEU A 150 -5.08 -25.93 -9.55
C LEU A 150 -3.62 -25.89 -9.09
N GLU A 151 -2.68 -25.81 -10.04
CA GLU A 151 -1.25 -25.57 -9.75
C GLU A 151 -1.02 -24.21 -9.08
N GLY A 152 -1.84 -23.21 -9.42
CA GLY A 152 -1.89 -21.91 -8.76
C GLY A 152 -2.49 -21.91 -7.35
N GLY A 153 -2.91 -23.08 -6.83
CA GLY A 153 -3.40 -23.25 -5.46
C GLY A 153 -4.86 -22.83 -5.24
N PHE A 154 -5.70 -22.82 -6.28
CA PHE A 154 -7.13 -22.54 -6.16
C PHE A 154 -7.89 -23.76 -5.64
N GLY A 155 -8.46 -23.69 -4.45
CA GLY A 155 -9.35 -24.71 -3.87
C GLY A 155 -10.78 -24.67 -4.39
N CYS A 156 -11.15 -23.68 -5.23
CA CYS A 156 -12.42 -23.59 -5.91
C CYS A 156 -12.23 -23.15 -7.36
N VAL A 157 -12.82 -23.89 -8.31
CA VAL A 157 -12.76 -23.56 -9.74
C VAL A 157 -14.16 -23.49 -10.30
N LYS A 158 -14.45 -22.42 -11.07
CA LYS A 158 -15.68 -22.28 -11.84
C LYS A 158 -15.40 -22.57 -13.32
N LEU A 159 -16.07 -23.61 -13.86
CA LEU A 159 -15.96 -24.03 -15.24
C LEU A 159 -17.20 -23.59 -16.02
N LYS A 160 -16.99 -22.86 -17.10
CA LYS A 160 -18.07 -22.51 -18.03
C LYS A 160 -18.40 -23.70 -18.92
N ILE A 161 -19.72 -24.03 -19.02
CA ILE A 161 -20.27 -25.13 -19.82
C ILE A 161 -21.38 -24.64 -20.74
N GLY A 162 -21.85 -25.49 -21.65
CA GLY A 162 -22.94 -25.19 -22.59
C GLY A 162 -22.48 -24.60 -23.92
N ALA A 163 -21.18 -24.59 -24.21
CA ALA A 163 -20.64 -24.08 -25.48
C ALA A 163 -20.15 -25.17 -26.44
N ILE A 164 -19.83 -26.35 -25.92
CA ILE A 164 -19.39 -27.52 -26.70
C ILE A 164 -20.36 -28.67 -26.46
N ASP A 165 -20.12 -29.80 -27.13
CA ASP A 165 -20.91 -30.99 -26.91
C ASP A 165 -20.89 -31.41 -25.44
N PHE A 166 -22.07 -31.71 -24.88
CA PHE A 166 -22.24 -31.94 -23.44
C PHE A 166 -21.48 -33.20 -22.96
N ASP A 167 -21.33 -34.21 -23.77
CA ASP A 167 -20.55 -35.42 -23.41
C ASP A 167 -19.05 -35.11 -23.32
N HIS A 168 -18.57 -34.18 -24.13
CA HIS A 168 -17.18 -33.66 -24.01
C HIS A 168 -16.99 -32.83 -22.75
N GLU A 169 -18.00 -32.05 -22.33
CA GLU A 169 -17.96 -31.31 -21.06
C GLU A 169 -17.94 -32.26 -19.87
N LEU A 170 -18.74 -33.33 -19.87
CA LEU A 170 -18.69 -34.38 -18.85
C LEU A 170 -17.37 -35.12 -18.81
N ASP A 171 -16.75 -35.39 -19.97
CA ASP A 171 -15.43 -36.02 -20.02
C ASP A 171 -14.35 -35.14 -19.38
N LEU A 172 -14.41 -33.83 -19.62
CA LEU A 172 -13.52 -32.86 -18.98
C LEU A 172 -13.68 -32.87 -17.45
N ILE A 173 -14.92 -32.86 -16.96
CA ILE A 173 -15.23 -32.91 -15.53
C ILE A 173 -14.78 -34.23 -14.92
N ARG A 174 -15.00 -35.36 -15.64
CA ARG A 174 -14.54 -36.69 -15.21
C ARG A 174 -13.03 -36.74 -15.05
N LYS A 175 -12.27 -36.26 -16.03
CA LYS A 175 -10.79 -36.18 -15.97
C LYS A 175 -10.32 -35.36 -14.77
N LEU A 176 -10.98 -34.26 -14.50
CA LEU A 176 -10.70 -33.46 -13.31
C LEU A 176 -10.90 -34.29 -12.03
N ARG A 177 -12.08 -34.93 -11.88
CA ARG A 177 -12.42 -35.68 -10.67
C ARG A 177 -11.57 -36.93 -10.47
N GLN A 178 -11.02 -37.52 -11.54
CA GLN A 178 -10.04 -38.60 -11.45
C GLN A 178 -8.71 -38.15 -10.84
N ARG A 179 -8.36 -36.86 -10.99
CA ARG A 179 -7.10 -36.31 -10.49
C ARG A 179 -7.28 -35.58 -9.15
N PHE A 180 -8.43 -34.94 -8.93
CA PHE A 180 -8.75 -34.14 -7.76
C PHE A 180 -10.12 -34.51 -7.21
N THR A 181 -10.19 -34.90 -5.96
CA THR A 181 -11.44 -35.25 -5.30
C THR A 181 -12.27 -34.00 -4.97
N ALA A 182 -13.48 -34.18 -4.49
CA ALA A 182 -14.32 -33.06 -4.03
C ALA A 182 -13.77 -32.42 -2.73
N GLU A 183 -12.95 -33.17 -1.99
CA GLU A 183 -12.23 -32.64 -0.80
C GLU A 183 -11.06 -31.73 -1.19
N ASP A 184 -10.40 -32.04 -2.32
CA ASP A 184 -9.28 -31.23 -2.83
C ASP A 184 -9.73 -29.94 -3.51
N VAL A 185 -10.84 -29.99 -4.27
CA VAL A 185 -11.31 -28.88 -5.12
C VAL A 185 -12.83 -28.80 -5.18
N ILE A 186 -13.38 -27.65 -4.79
CA ILE A 186 -14.76 -27.29 -5.02
C ILE A 186 -14.95 -26.95 -6.51
N LEU A 187 -15.79 -27.68 -7.20
CA LEU A 187 -16.12 -27.42 -8.60
C LEU A 187 -17.51 -26.74 -8.69
N ARG A 188 -17.56 -25.58 -9.33
CA ARG A 188 -18.78 -24.91 -9.76
C ARG A 188 -18.84 -24.95 -11.28
N VAL A 189 -20.04 -25.11 -11.83
CA VAL A 189 -20.25 -25.01 -13.28
C VAL A 189 -21.21 -23.87 -13.60
N ASP A 190 -21.06 -23.26 -14.77
CA ASP A 190 -21.85 -22.11 -15.20
C ASP A 190 -22.31 -22.32 -16.64
N ALA A 191 -23.62 -22.53 -16.80
CA ALA A 191 -24.23 -22.81 -18.08
C ALA A 191 -24.72 -21.53 -18.81
N ASN A 192 -24.77 -20.39 -18.15
CA ASN A 192 -25.30 -19.11 -18.69
C ASN A 192 -26.60 -19.27 -19.46
N GLY A 193 -27.52 -20.12 -19.01
CA GLY A 193 -28.83 -20.35 -19.61
C GLY A 193 -28.80 -21.18 -20.91
N ALA A 194 -27.75 -21.98 -21.12
CA ALA A 194 -27.58 -22.71 -22.37
C ALA A 194 -28.47 -23.93 -22.54
N PHE A 195 -29.02 -24.48 -21.44
CA PHE A 195 -29.87 -25.66 -21.54
C PHE A 195 -31.34 -25.31 -21.87
N SER A 196 -32.00 -26.13 -22.65
CA SER A 196 -33.46 -26.05 -22.75
C SER A 196 -34.12 -26.57 -21.45
N ALA A 197 -35.35 -26.13 -21.16
CA ALA A 197 -36.06 -26.58 -19.96
C ALA A 197 -36.34 -28.10 -19.98
N GLU A 198 -36.51 -28.70 -21.15
CA GLU A 198 -36.71 -30.13 -21.32
C GLU A 198 -35.45 -30.95 -21.01
N GLU A 199 -34.26 -30.48 -21.46
CA GLU A 199 -32.99 -31.18 -21.29
C GLU A 199 -32.38 -30.95 -19.90
N ALA A 200 -32.71 -29.82 -19.28
CA ALA A 200 -32.03 -29.37 -18.07
C ALA A 200 -32.04 -30.42 -16.96
N ARG A 201 -33.20 -31.09 -16.75
CA ARG A 201 -33.31 -32.12 -15.70
C ARG A 201 -32.34 -33.28 -15.90
N ASP A 202 -32.25 -33.81 -17.11
CA ASP A 202 -31.35 -34.92 -17.44
C ASP A 202 -29.90 -34.50 -17.29
N ARG A 203 -29.55 -33.31 -17.81
CA ARG A 203 -28.18 -32.77 -17.70
C ARG A 203 -27.79 -32.52 -16.26
N LEU A 204 -28.67 -31.98 -15.42
CA LEU A 204 -28.40 -31.80 -13.98
C LEU A 204 -28.21 -33.13 -13.26
N GLN A 205 -28.95 -34.16 -13.60
CA GLN A 205 -28.78 -35.51 -13.05
C GLN A 205 -27.41 -36.09 -13.40
N ARG A 206 -26.98 -35.97 -14.66
CA ARG A 206 -25.64 -36.44 -15.10
C ARG A 206 -24.51 -35.66 -14.49
N LEU A 207 -24.66 -34.34 -14.33
CA LEU A 207 -23.67 -33.48 -13.66
C LEU A 207 -23.54 -33.81 -12.16
N SER A 208 -24.63 -34.21 -11.51
CA SER A 208 -24.63 -34.51 -10.06
C SER A 208 -23.79 -35.74 -9.71
N GLU A 209 -23.40 -36.58 -10.69
CA GLU A 209 -22.52 -37.73 -10.48
C GLU A 209 -21.05 -37.34 -10.18
N PHE A 210 -20.69 -36.05 -10.34
CA PHE A 210 -19.33 -35.54 -10.24
C PHE A 210 -19.05 -34.66 -9.01
N ASP A 211 -19.86 -34.77 -7.96
CA ASP A 211 -19.69 -33.95 -6.74
C ASP A 211 -19.51 -32.46 -7.01
N ILE A 212 -20.30 -31.91 -7.94
CA ILE A 212 -20.31 -30.49 -8.28
C ILE A 212 -21.07 -29.74 -7.18
N HIS A 213 -20.46 -28.64 -6.69
CA HIS A 213 -21.05 -27.80 -5.64
C HIS A 213 -22.36 -27.13 -6.08
N SER A 214 -22.37 -26.54 -7.27
CA SER A 214 -23.53 -25.83 -7.80
C SER A 214 -23.42 -25.60 -9.30
N ILE A 215 -24.57 -25.42 -9.94
CA ILE A 215 -24.68 -24.96 -11.33
C ILE A 215 -25.25 -23.55 -11.35
N GLU A 216 -24.59 -22.64 -12.08
CA GLU A 216 -25.06 -21.27 -12.31
C GLU A 216 -25.94 -21.24 -13.57
N GLN A 217 -27.15 -20.66 -13.44
CA GLN A 217 -28.11 -20.37 -14.49
C GLN A 217 -28.23 -21.50 -15.53
N PRO A 218 -28.87 -22.65 -15.20
CA PRO A 218 -28.95 -23.80 -16.13
C PRO A 218 -29.82 -23.50 -17.36
N ILE A 219 -30.95 -22.85 -17.21
CA ILE A 219 -31.85 -22.45 -18.30
C ILE A 219 -31.93 -20.93 -18.46
N ARG A 220 -32.37 -20.46 -19.61
CA ARG A 220 -32.49 -19.02 -19.92
C ARG A 220 -33.35 -18.29 -18.88
N ALA A 221 -32.93 -17.10 -18.48
CA ALA A 221 -33.67 -16.23 -17.56
C ALA A 221 -35.05 -15.86 -18.06
N GLY A 222 -35.95 -15.55 -17.13
CA GLY A 222 -37.36 -15.21 -17.40
C GLY A 222 -38.33 -16.41 -17.41
N GLN A 223 -37.86 -17.63 -17.18
CA GLN A 223 -38.64 -18.86 -17.11
C GLN A 223 -38.86 -19.31 -15.65
N TRP A 224 -39.43 -18.45 -14.82
CA TRP A 224 -39.54 -18.66 -13.37
C TRP A 224 -40.22 -19.95 -12.97
N GLU A 225 -41.26 -20.33 -13.67
CA GLU A 225 -42.00 -21.55 -13.36
C GLU A 225 -41.17 -22.81 -13.64
N GLU A 226 -40.48 -22.85 -14.79
CA GLU A 226 -39.63 -23.98 -15.16
C GLU A 226 -38.39 -24.03 -14.21
N MET A 227 -37.76 -22.88 -13.93
CA MET A 227 -36.66 -22.79 -12.98
C MET A 227 -37.12 -23.23 -11.59
N SER A 228 -38.31 -22.85 -11.14
CA SER A 228 -38.91 -23.29 -9.87
C SER A 228 -39.11 -24.82 -9.82
N ARG A 229 -39.56 -25.43 -10.93
CA ARG A 229 -39.67 -26.89 -11.02
C ARG A 229 -38.29 -27.55 -10.90
N LEU A 230 -37.29 -27.04 -11.59
CA LEU A 230 -35.92 -27.52 -11.49
C LEU A 230 -35.35 -27.40 -10.06
N CYS A 231 -35.49 -26.23 -9.43
CA CYS A 231 -35.01 -25.97 -8.06
C CYS A 231 -35.62 -26.92 -7.01
N ARG A 232 -36.85 -27.39 -7.22
CA ARG A 232 -37.53 -28.32 -6.31
C ARG A 232 -37.05 -29.77 -6.42
N VAL A 233 -36.58 -30.19 -7.60
CA VAL A 233 -36.27 -31.60 -7.87
C VAL A 233 -34.78 -31.85 -8.18
N THR A 234 -33.99 -30.78 -8.26
CA THR A 234 -32.61 -30.88 -8.67
C THR A 234 -31.73 -31.67 -7.68
N PRO A 235 -30.92 -32.62 -8.14
CA PRO A 235 -29.91 -33.24 -7.31
C PRO A 235 -28.65 -32.36 -7.17
N LEU A 236 -28.49 -31.32 -8.01
CA LEU A 236 -27.36 -30.37 -8.06
C LEU A 236 -27.88 -28.98 -7.71
N PRO A 237 -27.37 -28.30 -6.65
CA PRO A 237 -27.82 -26.97 -6.26
C PRO A 237 -27.74 -25.95 -7.38
N ILE A 238 -28.76 -25.14 -7.56
CA ILE A 238 -28.87 -24.10 -8.58
C ILE A 238 -28.55 -22.73 -7.97
N ALA A 239 -27.69 -21.98 -8.68
CA ALA A 239 -27.36 -20.59 -8.39
C ALA A 239 -27.88 -19.68 -9.50
N LEU A 240 -28.67 -18.67 -9.17
CA LEU A 240 -29.22 -17.74 -10.17
C LEU A 240 -28.28 -16.55 -10.36
N ASP A 241 -28.01 -16.19 -11.61
CA ASP A 241 -27.19 -15.04 -12.03
C ASP A 241 -28.03 -14.10 -12.94
N GLU A 242 -28.17 -14.47 -14.20
CA GLU A 242 -28.88 -13.65 -15.18
C GLU A 242 -30.36 -13.45 -14.85
N GLU A 243 -30.94 -14.27 -14.02
CA GLU A 243 -32.32 -14.14 -13.54
C GLU A 243 -32.55 -12.87 -12.75
N LEU A 244 -31.47 -12.33 -12.10
CA LEU A 244 -31.57 -11.14 -11.25
C LEU A 244 -31.50 -9.85 -12.06
N ILE A 245 -31.01 -9.90 -13.31
CA ILE A 245 -30.76 -8.70 -14.13
C ILE A 245 -32.08 -8.09 -14.59
N GLY A 246 -32.23 -6.77 -14.36
CA GLY A 246 -33.44 -6.02 -14.72
C GLY A 246 -34.57 -6.10 -13.70
N ILE A 247 -34.43 -6.91 -12.65
CA ILE A 247 -35.36 -6.93 -11.51
C ILE A 247 -34.86 -5.90 -10.48
N ASN A 248 -35.25 -4.64 -10.65
CA ASN A 248 -34.74 -3.54 -9.86
C ASN A 248 -35.64 -3.20 -8.66
N GLU A 249 -36.96 -3.49 -8.73
CA GLU A 249 -37.90 -3.16 -7.67
C GLU A 249 -37.89 -4.18 -6.52
N PRO A 250 -37.84 -3.76 -5.24
CA PRO A 250 -37.77 -4.65 -4.08
C PRO A 250 -38.91 -5.70 -4.03
N GLN A 251 -40.11 -5.30 -4.43
CA GLN A 251 -41.26 -6.21 -4.47
C GLN A 251 -41.12 -7.31 -5.53
N GLU A 252 -40.54 -6.98 -6.68
CA GLU A 252 -40.23 -7.93 -7.74
C GLU A 252 -39.13 -8.90 -7.36
N LYS A 253 -38.07 -8.40 -6.67
CA LYS A 253 -36.99 -9.23 -6.10
C LYS A 253 -37.56 -10.29 -5.17
N ARG A 254 -38.41 -9.87 -4.24
CA ARG A 254 -39.13 -10.76 -3.32
C ARG A 254 -39.97 -11.78 -4.08
N ARG A 255 -40.82 -11.33 -5.02
CA ARG A 255 -41.68 -12.18 -5.80
C ARG A 255 -40.90 -13.25 -6.57
N MET A 256 -39.79 -12.86 -7.20
CA MET A 256 -38.92 -13.78 -7.94
C MET A 256 -38.37 -14.87 -7.01
N LEU A 257 -37.75 -14.49 -5.89
CA LEU A 257 -37.19 -15.45 -4.95
C LEU A 257 -38.23 -16.37 -4.31
N GLU A 258 -39.42 -15.85 -3.97
CA GLU A 258 -40.52 -16.65 -3.46
C GLU A 258 -41.05 -17.65 -4.47
N THR A 259 -41.05 -17.29 -5.77
CA THR A 259 -41.51 -18.15 -6.85
C THR A 259 -40.50 -19.24 -7.18
N VAL A 260 -39.27 -18.88 -7.38
CA VAL A 260 -38.22 -19.79 -7.89
C VAL A 260 -37.61 -20.65 -6.78
N ARG A 261 -37.35 -20.08 -5.60
CA ARG A 261 -36.72 -20.77 -4.46
C ARG A 261 -35.42 -21.47 -4.81
N PRO A 262 -34.43 -20.75 -5.37
CA PRO A 262 -33.13 -21.34 -5.67
C PRO A 262 -32.32 -21.64 -4.38
N GLN A 263 -31.29 -22.46 -4.48
CA GLN A 263 -30.39 -22.72 -3.37
C GLN A 263 -29.39 -21.55 -3.17
N TYR A 264 -29.03 -20.88 -4.27
CA TYR A 264 -28.08 -19.75 -4.24
C TYR A 264 -28.50 -18.64 -5.21
N ILE A 265 -28.06 -17.42 -4.92
CA ILE A 265 -28.03 -16.31 -5.86
C ILE A 265 -26.63 -15.73 -5.98
N ILE A 266 -26.28 -15.19 -7.13
CA ILE A 266 -24.98 -14.59 -7.42
C ILE A 266 -25.16 -13.08 -7.49
N LEU A 267 -24.44 -12.37 -6.63
CA LEU A 267 -24.55 -10.92 -6.53
C LEU A 267 -23.50 -10.23 -7.38
N LYS A 268 -23.95 -9.47 -8.38
CA LYS A 268 -23.13 -8.61 -9.24
C LYS A 268 -23.65 -7.18 -9.14
N PRO A 269 -23.22 -6.40 -8.13
CA PRO A 269 -23.82 -5.08 -7.86
C PRO A 269 -23.92 -4.16 -9.07
N SER A 270 -22.94 -4.16 -9.97
CA SER A 270 -22.99 -3.37 -11.21
C SER A 270 -24.09 -3.78 -12.19
N LEU A 271 -24.72 -4.96 -12.00
CA LEU A 271 -25.84 -5.46 -12.81
C LEU A 271 -27.18 -5.49 -12.06
N HIS A 272 -27.14 -5.49 -10.73
CA HIS A 272 -28.28 -5.83 -9.87
C HIS A 272 -28.79 -4.66 -9.02
N GLY A 273 -28.49 -3.41 -9.41
CA GLY A 273 -29.00 -2.21 -8.73
C GLY A 273 -28.01 -1.51 -7.80
N GLY A 274 -26.71 -1.53 -8.13
CA GLY A 274 -25.68 -0.95 -7.30
C GLY A 274 -25.40 -1.77 -6.05
N LEU A 275 -24.66 -1.21 -5.10
CA LEU A 275 -24.43 -1.81 -3.77
C LEU A 275 -25.75 -1.91 -3.00
N SER A 276 -26.52 -0.84 -2.98
CA SER A 276 -27.82 -0.78 -2.28
C SER A 276 -28.82 -1.80 -2.83
N GLY A 277 -28.93 -1.97 -4.16
CA GLY A 277 -29.80 -2.97 -4.77
C GLY A 277 -29.33 -4.41 -4.53
N ALA A 278 -28.02 -4.65 -4.44
CA ALA A 278 -27.48 -5.94 -4.03
C ALA A 278 -27.80 -6.25 -2.56
N GLU A 279 -27.76 -5.27 -1.66
CA GLU A 279 -28.18 -5.41 -0.26
C GLU A 279 -29.69 -5.70 -0.12
N GLU A 280 -30.52 -5.19 -1.04
CA GLU A 280 -31.94 -5.57 -1.10
C GLU A 280 -32.09 -7.07 -1.44
N TRP A 281 -31.34 -7.57 -2.43
CA TRP A 281 -31.29 -8.99 -2.77
C TRP A 281 -30.85 -9.84 -1.59
N MET A 282 -29.80 -9.41 -0.85
CA MET A 282 -29.33 -10.11 0.35
C MET A 282 -30.43 -10.24 1.40
N ARG A 283 -31.13 -9.13 1.72
CA ARG A 283 -32.23 -9.13 2.70
C ARG A 283 -33.34 -10.10 2.33
N GLU A 284 -33.72 -10.13 1.05
CA GLU A 284 -34.82 -11.05 0.60
C GLU A 284 -34.33 -12.51 0.57
N ALA A 285 -33.05 -12.75 0.21
CA ALA A 285 -32.42 -14.07 0.25
C ALA A 285 -32.35 -14.60 1.69
N ASP A 286 -31.86 -13.80 2.64
CA ASP A 286 -31.76 -14.15 4.07
C ASP A 286 -33.10 -14.53 4.65
N ARG A 287 -34.16 -13.77 4.33
CA ARG A 287 -35.53 -14.06 4.75
C ARG A 287 -36.04 -15.45 4.31
N LEU A 288 -35.50 -15.94 3.20
CA LEU A 288 -35.89 -17.22 2.59
C LEU A 288 -34.87 -18.35 2.82
N GLY A 289 -33.78 -18.10 3.52
CA GLY A 289 -32.70 -19.05 3.73
C GLY A 289 -31.88 -19.38 2.46
N ILE A 290 -31.90 -18.48 1.48
CA ILE A 290 -31.17 -18.61 0.22
C ILE A 290 -29.76 -18.06 0.44
N ARG A 291 -28.72 -18.84 0.10
CA ARG A 291 -27.32 -18.42 0.23
C ARG A 291 -26.89 -17.58 -0.98
N TYR A 292 -25.78 -16.86 -0.85
CA TYR A 292 -25.24 -16.01 -1.92
C TYR A 292 -23.73 -15.83 -1.83
N TRP A 293 -23.12 -15.46 -2.95
CA TRP A 293 -21.75 -14.97 -3.02
C TRP A 293 -21.65 -13.83 -4.03
N VAL A 294 -20.57 -13.03 -3.89
CA VAL A 294 -20.30 -11.88 -4.75
C VAL A 294 -19.42 -12.30 -5.93
N THR A 295 -19.78 -11.80 -7.09
CA THR A 295 -19.01 -12.01 -8.34
C THR A 295 -18.87 -10.69 -9.09
N SER A 296 -17.68 -10.45 -9.68
CA SER A 296 -17.50 -9.30 -10.57
C SER A 296 -18.13 -9.53 -11.93
N ALA A 297 -18.60 -8.44 -12.57
CA ALA A 297 -19.11 -8.41 -13.94
C ALA A 297 -18.07 -7.80 -14.91
N LEU A 298 -16.81 -8.20 -14.78
CA LEU A 298 -15.68 -7.73 -15.58
C LEU A 298 -15.39 -6.23 -15.42
N GLU A 299 -15.53 -5.72 -14.22
CA GLU A 299 -15.11 -4.36 -13.87
C GLU A 299 -13.58 -4.25 -13.94
N SER A 300 -13.10 -3.02 -14.13
CA SER A 300 -11.68 -2.69 -13.93
C SER A 300 -11.30 -2.79 -12.44
N ASN A 301 -10.02 -2.54 -12.13
CA ASN A 301 -9.58 -2.50 -10.73
C ASN A 301 -10.32 -1.47 -9.87
N VAL A 302 -10.96 -0.45 -10.44
CA VAL A 302 -11.76 0.53 -9.67
C VAL A 302 -13.02 -0.14 -9.13
N GLY A 303 -13.83 -0.74 -9.99
CA GLY A 303 -15.05 -1.45 -9.58
C GLY A 303 -14.73 -2.70 -8.75
N LEU A 304 -13.71 -3.46 -9.14
CA LEU A 304 -13.27 -4.65 -8.40
C LEU A 304 -12.81 -4.30 -6.97
N ASN A 305 -12.10 -3.18 -6.79
CA ASN A 305 -11.72 -2.70 -5.46
C ASN A 305 -12.93 -2.38 -4.59
N ALA A 306 -13.95 -1.74 -5.17
CA ALA A 306 -15.19 -1.44 -4.45
C ALA A 306 -15.94 -2.72 -4.08
N LEU A 307 -16.06 -3.69 -5.01
CA LEU A 307 -16.71 -4.98 -4.78
C LEU A 307 -16.02 -5.78 -3.68
N ALA A 308 -14.67 -5.89 -3.72
CA ALA A 308 -13.92 -6.64 -2.73
C ALA A 308 -14.07 -6.04 -1.33
N GLN A 309 -14.00 -4.73 -1.21
CA GLN A 309 -14.17 -4.05 0.07
C GLN A 309 -15.60 -4.16 0.59
N TRP A 310 -16.60 -3.96 -0.28
CA TRP A 310 -18.00 -4.14 0.10
C TRP A 310 -18.27 -5.58 0.55
N ALA A 311 -17.82 -6.59 -0.20
CA ALA A 311 -17.93 -7.99 0.20
C ALA A 311 -17.29 -8.26 1.56
N SER A 312 -16.15 -7.64 1.86
CA SER A 312 -15.46 -7.81 3.16
C SER A 312 -16.24 -7.26 4.36
N THR A 313 -17.25 -6.41 4.16
CA THR A 313 -18.10 -5.92 5.26
C THR A 313 -19.05 -7.00 5.80
N PHE A 314 -19.31 -8.04 5.02
CA PHE A 314 -20.21 -9.16 5.39
C PHE A 314 -19.45 -10.44 5.77
N MET A 315 -18.13 -10.47 5.63
CA MET A 315 -17.29 -11.66 5.87
C MET A 315 -16.71 -11.72 7.27
N GLN A 316 -17.18 -10.91 8.22
CA GLN A 316 -16.61 -10.86 9.56
C GLN A 316 -17.11 -12.00 10.44
N ASP A 317 -16.19 -12.72 11.08
CA ASP A 317 -16.51 -13.73 12.09
C ASP A 317 -17.21 -13.06 13.28
N GLY A 318 -18.49 -13.37 13.52
CA GLY A 318 -19.25 -13.37 14.78
C GLY A 318 -19.05 -12.25 15.83
N THR A 319 -18.22 -11.23 15.60
CA THR A 319 -18.02 -10.10 16.50
C THR A 319 -18.69 -8.85 15.98
N GLU A 320 -19.34 -8.11 16.86
CA GLU A 320 -20.14 -6.91 16.59
C GLU A 320 -19.45 -5.94 15.60
N THR A 321 -20.03 -5.80 14.40
CA THR A 321 -19.60 -4.80 13.44
C THR A 321 -20.18 -3.45 13.80
N HIS A 322 -19.31 -2.48 14.11
CA HIS A 322 -19.68 -1.08 14.08
C HIS A 322 -19.83 -0.64 12.59
N LEU A 323 -20.99 -0.88 12.01
CA LEU A 323 -21.41 -0.20 10.78
C LEU A 323 -21.45 1.31 11.07
N ALA A 324 -20.96 2.13 10.12
CA ALA A 324 -21.09 3.56 10.22
C ALA A 324 -22.56 3.93 10.55
N ALA A 325 -22.77 4.91 11.42
CA ALA A 325 -24.03 5.26 12.07
C ALA A 325 -25.22 5.59 11.12
N ASP A 326 -25.00 5.58 9.80
CA ASP A 326 -25.97 5.94 8.77
C ASP A 326 -26.50 4.74 7.95
N THR A 327 -26.14 3.48 8.29
CA THR A 327 -26.72 2.29 7.64
C THR A 327 -27.79 1.66 8.55
N PRO A 328 -28.99 1.34 8.02
CA PRO A 328 -30.02 0.65 8.81
C PRO A 328 -29.48 -0.68 9.35
N ASP A 329 -29.79 -0.97 10.59
CA ASP A 329 -29.37 -2.19 11.30
C ASP A 329 -29.82 -3.46 10.55
N LEU A 330 -28.89 -4.14 9.89
CA LEU A 330 -29.10 -5.43 9.20
C LEU A 330 -29.01 -6.61 10.19
N ARG A 331 -29.10 -6.38 11.50
CA ARG A 331 -29.07 -7.42 12.53
C ARG A 331 -30.38 -8.19 12.58
N GLY A 332 -30.56 -9.10 11.63
CA GLY A 332 -31.53 -10.17 11.69
C GLY A 332 -30.82 -11.52 11.77
N ASN A 333 -31.40 -12.48 12.49
CA ASN A 333 -30.93 -13.88 12.62
C ASN A 333 -30.99 -14.64 11.26
N GLY A 334 -30.33 -14.12 10.21
CA GLY A 334 -30.28 -14.76 8.89
C GLY A 334 -28.92 -15.42 8.61
N PRO A 335 -28.85 -16.36 7.66
CA PRO A 335 -27.57 -16.94 7.24
C PRO A 335 -26.73 -15.85 6.58
N HIS A 336 -25.70 -15.44 7.29
CA HIS A 336 -24.68 -14.54 6.77
C HIS A 336 -23.98 -15.15 5.54
N MET A 337 -23.41 -14.30 4.68
CA MET A 337 -22.49 -14.77 3.63
C MET A 337 -21.44 -15.68 4.29
N ASP A 338 -21.37 -16.93 3.85
CA ASP A 338 -20.41 -17.89 4.42
C ASP A 338 -18.99 -17.34 4.19
N ALA A 339 -18.33 -16.94 5.28
CA ALA A 339 -16.99 -16.33 5.24
C ALA A 339 -15.94 -17.26 4.58
N GLY A 340 -16.20 -18.57 4.59
CA GLY A 340 -15.38 -19.59 3.94
C GLY A 340 -15.65 -19.77 2.44
N MET A 341 -16.76 -19.24 1.91
CA MET A 341 -17.17 -19.43 0.53
C MET A 341 -16.30 -18.60 -0.44
N PRO A 342 -15.60 -19.22 -1.41
CA PRO A 342 -14.79 -18.49 -2.39
C PRO A 342 -15.66 -17.56 -3.25
N GLN A 343 -15.24 -16.27 -3.35
CA GLN A 343 -15.94 -15.22 -4.11
C GLN A 343 -15.49 -15.18 -5.57
N GLY A 344 -16.34 -14.71 -6.47
CA GLY A 344 -16.06 -14.59 -7.91
C GLY A 344 -15.30 -13.30 -8.29
N LEU A 345 -14.26 -12.92 -7.55
CA LEU A 345 -13.57 -11.63 -7.70
C LEU A 345 -12.23 -11.73 -8.43
N GLY A 346 -11.94 -12.84 -9.11
CA GLY A 346 -10.65 -13.10 -9.77
C GLY A 346 -10.40 -12.36 -11.10
N THR A 347 -11.13 -11.31 -11.43
CA THR A 347 -11.08 -10.66 -12.75
C THR A 347 -10.08 -9.51 -12.88
N GLY A 348 -9.41 -9.10 -11.81
CA GLY A 348 -8.50 -7.94 -11.80
C GLY A 348 -7.28 -8.03 -12.73
N GLN A 349 -6.93 -9.21 -13.22
CA GLN A 349 -5.79 -9.41 -14.11
C GLN A 349 -6.15 -9.59 -15.59
N LEU A 350 -7.43 -9.45 -15.95
CA LEU A 350 -7.92 -9.72 -17.30
C LEU A 350 -7.46 -8.71 -18.35
N PHE A 351 -7.20 -7.46 -17.96
CA PHE A 351 -6.89 -6.37 -18.88
C PHE A 351 -5.39 -6.10 -19.00
N VAL A 352 -4.95 -5.70 -20.21
CA VAL A 352 -3.57 -5.29 -20.48
C VAL A 352 -3.23 -3.98 -19.77
N ASP A 353 -4.17 -3.04 -19.78
CA ASP A 353 -4.04 -1.64 -19.40
C ASP A 353 -4.95 -1.24 -18.22
N ASN A 354 -5.11 -2.15 -17.24
CA ASN A 354 -5.97 -1.93 -16.09
C ASN A 354 -5.51 -0.75 -15.22
N PHE A 355 -6.45 -0.16 -14.47
CA PHE A 355 -6.16 0.95 -13.56
C PHE A 355 -5.19 0.52 -12.44
N GLN A 356 -4.08 1.27 -12.30
CA GLN A 356 -3.00 0.96 -11.35
C GLN A 356 -3.11 1.67 -9.99
N GLY A 357 -4.13 2.51 -9.81
CA GLY A 357 -4.30 3.29 -8.58
C GLY A 357 -4.87 2.53 -7.39
N CYS A 358 -5.42 1.34 -7.61
CA CYS A 358 -5.97 0.49 -6.55
C CYS A 358 -4.92 -0.45 -5.96
N ARG A 359 -5.11 -0.83 -4.70
CA ARG A 359 -4.11 -1.55 -3.89
C ARG A 359 -4.37 -3.07 -3.82
N LEU A 360 -5.26 -3.62 -4.64
CA LEU A 360 -5.52 -5.05 -4.68
C LEU A 360 -4.31 -5.85 -5.15
N SER A 361 -4.04 -6.98 -4.51
CA SER A 361 -3.03 -7.96 -4.91
C SER A 361 -3.58 -9.38 -4.77
N LEU A 362 -3.03 -10.32 -5.55
CA LEU A 362 -3.40 -11.73 -5.53
C LEU A 362 -2.19 -12.57 -5.12
N GLU A 363 -2.42 -13.51 -4.20
CA GLU A 363 -1.46 -14.54 -3.77
C GLU A 363 -2.18 -15.90 -3.83
N GLY A 364 -2.04 -16.61 -4.95
CA GLY A 364 -2.83 -17.78 -5.25
C GLY A 364 -4.33 -17.43 -5.31
N GLU A 365 -5.15 -18.15 -4.54
CA GLU A 365 -6.58 -17.90 -4.39
C GLU A 365 -6.91 -16.76 -3.39
N LYS A 366 -5.92 -16.15 -2.75
CA LYS A 366 -6.14 -15.11 -1.75
C LYS A 366 -6.01 -13.72 -2.38
N MET A 367 -7.10 -12.95 -2.32
CA MET A 367 -7.09 -11.54 -2.65
C MET A 367 -6.80 -10.72 -1.39
N TRP A 368 -5.90 -9.75 -1.52
CA TRP A 368 -5.44 -8.90 -0.43
C TRP A 368 -5.53 -7.42 -0.77
N MET A 369 -5.69 -6.59 0.24
CA MET A 369 -5.50 -5.15 0.13
C MET A 369 -4.05 -4.78 0.43
N GLY A 370 -3.32 -4.30 -0.57
CA GLY A 370 -1.90 -3.97 -0.51
C GLY A 370 -0.98 -5.16 -0.81
N LYS A 371 0.26 -4.85 -1.16
CA LYS A 371 1.31 -5.86 -1.39
C LYS A 371 1.75 -6.49 -0.06
N LYS A 372 2.39 -7.65 -0.12
CA LYS A 372 2.84 -8.39 1.07
C LYS A 372 3.73 -7.54 1.98
N ASP A 373 4.74 -6.88 1.42
CA ASP A 373 5.63 -5.99 2.17
C ASP A 373 4.89 -4.82 2.87
N GLU A 374 3.85 -4.28 2.23
CA GLU A 374 3.00 -3.24 2.83
C GLU A 374 2.17 -3.76 4.01
N ARG A 375 1.60 -4.95 3.86
CA ARG A 375 0.82 -5.59 4.93
C ARG A 375 1.70 -5.92 6.13
N GLU A 376 2.87 -6.52 5.90
CA GLU A 376 3.84 -6.82 6.95
C GLU A 376 4.26 -5.55 7.70
N PHE A 377 4.56 -4.47 6.97
CA PHE A 377 4.95 -3.20 7.59
C PHE A 377 3.80 -2.56 8.38
N ARG A 378 2.56 -2.62 7.88
CA ARG A 378 1.38 -2.15 8.61
C ARG A 378 1.12 -2.97 9.87
N ALA A 379 1.28 -4.28 9.83
CA ALA A 379 1.16 -5.12 11.02
C ALA A 379 2.19 -4.77 12.09
N VAL A 380 3.42 -4.39 11.68
CA VAL A 380 4.43 -3.86 12.60
C VAL A 380 4.00 -2.52 13.19
N LEU A 381 3.46 -1.61 12.38
CA LEU A 381 2.95 -0.31 12.84
C LEU A 381 1.79 -0.48 13.82
N HIS A 382 0.82 -1.36 13.52
CA HIS A 382 -0.32 -1.62 14.39
C HIS A 382 0.12 -2.16 15.76
N ARG A 383 1.02 -3.15 15.80
CA ARG A 383 1.60 -3.64 17.06
C ARG A 383 2.32 -2.54 17.85
N PHE A 384 3.03 -1.65 17.15
CA PHE A 384 3.64 -0.48 17.78
C PHE A 384 2.61 0.46 18.40
N GLU A 385 1.50 0.73 17.69
CA GLU A 385 0.42 1.57 18.21
C GLU A 385 -0.31 0.93 19.41
N GLU A 386 -0.50 -0.38 19.41
CA GLU A 386 -1.03 -1.12 20.58
C GLU A 386 -0.09 -1.01 21.76
N GLU A 387 1.23 -1.23 21.57
CA GLU A 387 2.25 -1.06 22.59
C GLU A 387 2.26 0.39 23.12
N TRP A 388 2.13 1.38 22.23
CA TRP A 388 2.04 2.79 22.64
C TRP A 388 0.82 3.08 23.51
N ARG A 389 -0.36 2.54 23.16
CA ARG A 389 -1.61 2.72 23.90
C ARG A 389 -1.67 1.88 25.19
N SER A 390 -0.79 0.90 25.35
CA SER A 390 -0.77 0.04 26.54
C SER A 390 -0.46 0.85 27.83
N PRO A 391 -0.87 0.37 29.01
CA PRO A 391 -0.63 1.04 30.29
C PRO A 391 0.85 1.15 30.70
N SER A 392 1.76 0.39 30.03
CA SER A 392 3.20 0.46 30.33
C SER A 392 3.73 1.89 30.17
N PRO A 393 4.47 2.43 31.14
CA PRO A 393 5.07 3.76 31.06
C PRO A 393 6.30 3.80 30.13
N THR A 394 6.83 2.64 29.76
CA THR A 394 8.04 2.50 28.93
C THR A 394 7.78 1.64 27.71
N MET A 395 8.69 1.69 26.75
CA MET A 395 8.75 0.79 25.61
C MET A 395 10.20 0.55 25.19
N THR A 396 10.42 -0.56 24.49
CA THR A 396 11.77 -0.95 24.04
C THR A 396 12.12 -0.34 22.70
N VAL A 397 13.34 0.19 22.59
CA VAL A 397 13.93 0.66 21.33
C VAL A 397 15.27 0.00 21.08
N LYS A 398 15.65 -0.20 19.82
CA LYS A 398 16.99 -0.64 19.41
C LYS A 398 17.84 0.56 19.02
N THR A 399 19.09 0.59 19.49
CA THR A 399 20.05 1.57 19.02
C THR A 399 20.59 1.14 17.65
N SER A 400 20.82 2.10 16.73
CA SER A 400 21.37 1.82 15.40
C SER A 400 22.88 1.52 15.40
N GLY A 401 23.51 1.40 16.58
CA GLY A 401 24.88 0.98 16.83
C GLY A 401 25.93 1.46 15.83
N SER A 402 26.52 2.64 16.05
CA SER A 402 27.71 3.09 15.28
C SER A 402 28.98 2.27 15.62
N THR A 403 28.95 1.49 16.70
CA THR A 403 30.14 0.81 17.26
C THR A 403 29.96 -0.71 17.47
N GLY A 404 28.85 -1.34 17.04
CA GLY A 404 28.67 -2.78 17.26
C GLY A 404 27.21 -3.26 17.11
N LYS A 405 26.92 -4.41 17.72
CA LYS A 405 25.57 -4.99 17.70
C LYS A 405 24.53 -4.03 18.29
N PRO A 406 23.34 -3.91 17.69
CA PRO A 406 22.24 -3.10 18.22
C PRO A 406 21.95 -3.47 19.68
N LYS A 407 21.90 -2.48 20.57
CA LYS A 407 21.52 -2.67 21.96
C LYS A 407 20.05 -2.31 22.13
N GLN A 408 19.34 -3.10 22.94
CA GLN A 408 18.01 -2.74 23.39
C GLN A 408 18.10 -1.82 24.61
N MET A 409 17.26 -0.78 24.63
CA MET A 409 17.10 0.12 25.76
C MET A 409 15.61 0.38 26.02
N GLU A 410 15.24 0.53 27.27
CA GLU A 410 13.92 0.98 27.66
C GLU A 410 13.85 2.51 27.65
N VAL A 411 12.80 3.06 27.06
CA VAL A 411 12.58 4.50 26.97
C VAL A 411 11.20 4.86 27.50
N SER A 412 11.11 6.00 28.17
CA SER A 412 9.85 6.50 28.74
C SER A 412 8.95 7.06 27.65
N LYS A 413 7.68 6.59 27.58
CA LYS A 413 6.64 7.15 26.69
C LYS A 413 6.41 8.64 26.94
N ARG A 414 6.48 9.09 28.20
CA ARG A 414 6.38 10.51 28.56
C ARG A 414 7.49 11.34 27.91
N LYS A 415 8.72 10.84 27.92
CA LYS A 415 9.86 11.53 27.30
C LYS A 415 9.77 11.52 25.78
N MET A 416 9.30 10.41 25.18
CA MET A 416 9.02 10.35 23.72
C MET A 416 7.96 11.35 23.32
N LYS A 417 6.90 11.51 24.13
CA LYS A 417 5.85 12.51 23.91
C LYS A 417 6.43 13.94 23.95
N ALA A 418 7.23 14.29 24.96
CA ALA A 418 7.87 15.59 25.07
C ALA A 418 8.77 15.91 23.86
N SER A 419 9.57 14.93 23.40
CA SER A 419 10.38 15.06 22.18
C SER A 419 9.54 15.28 20.93
N ALA A 420 8.42 14.55 20.77
CA ALA A 420 7.49 14.71 19.66
C ALA A 420 6.86 16.10 19.63
N GLU A 421 6.32 16.56 20.75
CA GLU A 421 5.70 17.88 20.90
C GLU A 421 6.69 19.01 20.60
N ARG A 422 7.95 18.88 21.05
CA ARG A 422 9.02 19.87 20.76
C ARG A 422 9.25 20.01 19.26
N THR A 423 9.37 18.90 18.54
CA THR A 423 9.54 18.91 17.07
C THR A 423 8.33 19.54 16.38
N CYS A 424 7.12 19.12 16.74
CA CYS A 424 5.89 19.62 16.11
C CYS A 424 5.71 21.14 16.34
N ARG A 425 5.98 21.61 17.55
CA ARG A 425 5.92 23.04 17.88
C ARG A 425 6.95 23.84 17.10
N PHE A 426 8.17 23.36 16.99
CA PHE A 426 9.24 24.03 16.24
C PHE A 426 8.92 24.17 14.76
N LEU A 427 8.34 23.12 14.16
CA LEU A 427 7.98 23.09 12.73
C LEU A 427 6.59 23.68 12.45
N GLY A 428 5.81 24.05 13.44
CA GLY A 428 4.43 24.52 13.25
C GLY A 428 3.50 23.43 12.69
N LEU A 429 3.71 22.19 13.10
CA LEU A 429 2.89 21.06 12.66
C LEU A 429 1.67 20.91 13.57
N GLU A 430 0.48 20.77 12.95
CA GLU A 430 -0.82 20.77 13.62
C GLU A 430 -1.63 19.52 13.28
N ALA A 431 -2.67 19.25 14.06
CA ALA A 431 -3.59 18.16 13.82
C ALA A 431 -4.21 18.23 12.40
N GLY A 432 -4.29 17.11 11.74
CA GLY A 432 -4.80 17.00 10.37
C GLY A 432 -3.75 17.18 9.26
N HIS A 433 -2.54 17.66 9.56
CA HIS A 433 -1.43 17.58 8.61
C HIS A 433 -1.14 16.14 8.23
N THR A 434 -0.56 15.92 7.03
CA THR A 434 -0.18 14.61 6.54
C THR A 434 1.30 14.34 6.78
N ALA A 435 1.64 13.13 7.23
CA ALA A 435 3.03 12.74 7.47
C ALA A 435 3.34 11.39 6.79
N LEU A 436 4.58 11.20 6.33
CA LEU A 436 5.06 9.96 5.72
C LEU A 436 6.02 9.23 6.66
N LEU A 437 5.66 8.00 7.04
CA LEU A 437 6.55 7.05 7.68
C LEU A 437 7.17 6.15 6.60
N CYS A 438 8.48 6.25 6.37
CA CYS A 438 9.24 5.48 5.39
C CYS A 438 10.55 4.91 5.98
N MET A 439 10.61 4.79 7.30
CA MET A 439 11.76 4.26 8.05
C MET A 439 11.34 3.05 8.89
N PRO A 440 12.27 2.11 9.18
CA PRO A 440 11.97 0.95 10.01
C PRO A 440 11.53 1.34 11.42
N LEU A 441 10.45 0.71 11.90
CA LEU A 441 9.93 0.89 13.27
C LEU A 441 10.78 0.18 14.33
N GLU A 442 11.77 -0.58 13.95
CA GLU A 442 12.74 -1.18 14.88
C GLU A 442 13.64 -0.12 15.53
N TYR A 443 13.93 0.97 14.83
CA TYR A 443 14.80 2.07 15.25
C TYR A 443 14.01 3.28 15.71
N ILE A 444 14.66 4.08 16.56
CA ILE A 444 14.03 5.24 17.19
C ILE A 444 13.47 6.25 16.17
N ALA A 445 14.10 6.43 15.01
CA ALA A 445 13.67 7.39 14.00
C ALA A 445 12.28 7.05 13.44
N GLY A 446 12.03 5.77 13.08
CA GLY A 446 10.70 5.30 12.64
C GLY A 446 9.66 5.39 13.75
N LYS A 447 10.02 4.94 14.97
CA LYS A 447 9.12 5.04 16.14
C LYS A 447 8.71 6.47 16.42
N MET A 448 9.65 7.42 16.38
CA MET A 448 9.33 8.83 16.65
C MET A 448 8.48 9.50 15.57
N MET A 449 8.49 9.00 14.31
CA MET A 449 7.51 9.42 13.30
C MET A 449 6.09 8.99 13.69
N ALA A 450 5.90 7.74 14.08
CA ALA A 450 4.62 7.23 14.56
C ALA A 450 4.15 7.96 15.84
N VAL A 451 5.07 8.18 16.81
CA VAL A 451 4.74 8.93 18.05
C VAL A 451 4.30 10.36 17.75
N ARG A 452 5.00 11.08 16.83
CA ARG A 452 4.57 12.43 16.44
C ARG A 452 3.16 12.43 15.86
N SER A 453 2.83 11.44 15.02
CA SER A 453 1.48 11.28 14.48
C SER A 453 0.45 11.08 15.58
N LEU A 454 0.70 10.13 16.49
CA LEU A 454 -0.24 9.80 17.57
C LEU A 454 -0.43 10.93 18.58
N VAL A 455 0.64 11.71 18.86
CA VAL A 455 0.62 12.81 19.85
C VAL A 455 0.04 14.10 19.27
N CYS A 456 0.37 14.43 18.02
CA CYS A 456 0.01 15.70 17.39
C CYS A 456 -1.18 15.58 16.42
N GLY A 457 -1.76 14.37 16.26
CA GLY A 457 -2.98 14.17 15.45
C GLY A 457 -2.75 14.24 13.94
N PHE A 458 -1.58 13.80 13.46
CA PHE A 458 -1.32 13.73 12.01
C PHE A 458 -2.03 12.57 11.37
N ARG A 459 -2.31 12.69 10.06
CA ARG A 459 -2.64 11.55 9.21
C ARG A 459 -1.34 10.89 8.76
N LEU A 460 -1.03 9.71 9.32
CA LEU A 460 0.19 8.99 9.01
C LEU A 460 0.00 8.08 7.79
N TYR A 461 0.77 8.33 6.75
CA TYR A 461 0.93 7.42 5.63
C TYR A 461 2.18 6.57 5.87
N ALA A 462 2.02 5.25 5.87
CA ALA A 462 3.12 4.33 6.11
C ALA A 462 3.44 3.54 4.83
N VAL A 463 4.69 3.60 4.42
CA VAL A 463 5.24 2.80 3.31
C VAL A 463 6.42 1.98 3.82
N PRO A 464 6.62 0.74 3.32
CA PRO A 464 7.77 -0.05 3.67
C PRO A 464 9.08 0.73 3.44
N PRO A 465 10.06 0.59 4.33
CA PRO A 465 11.35 1.23 4.16
C PRO A 465 12.00 0.83 2.83
N SER A 466 12.37 1.83 2.05
CA SER A 466 13.03 1.65 0.75
C SER A 466 13.86 2.88 0.41
N SER A 467 14.71 2.78 -0.63
CA SER A 467 15.43 3.92 -1.19
C SER A 467 14.52 4.93 -1.92
N HIS A 468 13.32 4.49 -2.34
CA HIS A 468 12.33 5.26 -3.09
C HIS A 468 10.99 5.38 -2.37
N PRO A 469 10.91 6.12 -1.24
CA PRO A 469 9.70 6.17 -0.41
C PRO A 469 8.50 6.85 -1.11
N PHE A 470 8.74 7.68 -2.12
CA PHE A 470 7.70 8.36 -2.89
C PHE A 470 7.19 7.56 -4.10
N ALA A 471 7.81 6.43 -4.44
CA ALA A 471 7.45 5.65 -5.64
C ALA A 471 5.97 5.25 -5.68
N ARG A 472 5.36 5.00 -4.51
CA ARG A 472 3.96 4.55 -4.37
C ARG A 472 2.99 5.67 -4.00
N LEU A 473 3.46 6.92 -3.87
CA LEU A 473 2.62 8.07 -3.53
C LEU A 473 2.15 8.81 -4.78
N ASN A 474 0.93 9.33 -4.71
CA ASN A 474 0.36 10.21 -5.73
C ASN A 474 0.13 11.65 -5.23
N PHE A 475 0.54 11.94 -4.01
CA PHE A 475 0.45 13.25 -3.35
C PHE A 475 1.76 13.53 -2.57
N ALA A 476 1.97 14.77 -2.19
CA ALA A 476 3.07 15.18 -1.32
C ALA A 476 2.54 15.34 0.12
N PRO A 477 3.12 14.63 1.12
CA PRO A 477 2.77 14.84 2.53
C PRO A 477 3.27 16.21 3.02
N ASP A 478 2.66 16.74 4.08
CA ASP A 478 3.12 17.99 4.71
C ASP A 478 4.47 17.79 5.42
N PHE A 479 4.71 16.61 6.00
CA PHE A 479 5.90 16.30 6.78
C PHE A 479 6.49 14.93 6.42
N VAL A 480 7.82 14.89 6.26
CA VAL A 480 8.56 13.63 6.09
C VAL A 480 9.92 13.69 6.75
N ALA A 481 10.34 12.57 7.35
CA ALA A 481 11.68 12.34 7.83
C ALA A 481 12.36 11.28 6.95
N MET A 482 13.57 11.58 6.45
CA MET A 482 14.30 10.72 5.53
C MET A 482 15.79 10.64 5.91
N THR A 483 16.43 9.57 5.46
CA THR A 483 17.89 9.48 5.49
C THR A 483 18.51 10.24 4.31
N PRO A 484 19.80 10.66 4.38
CA PRO A 484 20.48 11.29 3.24
C PRO A 484 20.45 10.42 1.98
N MET A 485 20.56 9.10 2.11
CA MET A 485 20.49 8.15 1.00
C MET A 485 19.11 8.14 0.34
N GLN A 486 18.03 8.07 1.13
CA GLN A 486 16.67 8.13 0.59
C GLN A 486 16.41 9.44 -0.18
N VAL A 487 16.88 10.57 0.35
CA VAL A 487 16.76 11.86 -0.34
C VAL A 487 17.57 11.84 -1.65
N PHE A 488 18.78 11.33 -1.62
CA PHE A 488 19.65 11.24 -2.82
C PHE A 488 18.96 10.43 -3.92
N GLU A 489 18.45 9.23 -3.63
CA GLU A 489 17.78 8.37 -4.60
C GLU A 489 16.45 8.98 -5.10
N THR A 490 15.65 9.56 -4.20
CA THR A 490 14.43 10.30 -4.57
C THR A 490 14.69 11.41 -5.58
N LEU A 491 15.83 12.10 -5.48
CA LEU A 491 16.21 13.17 -6.42
C LEU A 491 16.53 12.67 -7.83
N GLN A 492 16.92 11.40 -8.00
CA GLN A 492 17.24 10.81 -9.31
C GLN A 492 15.97 10.56 -10.14
N VAL A 493 14.81 10.40 -9.52
CA VAL A 493 13.54 10.09 -10.19
C VAL A 493 12.70 11.36 -10.30
N SER A 494 12.45 11.83 -11.53
CA SER A 494 11.78 13.12 -11.79
C SER A 494 10.40 13.25 -11.11
N ARG A 495 9.59 12.18 -11.10
CA ARG A 495 8.27 12.17 -10.44
C ARG A 495 8.41 12.31 -8.93
N GLU A 496 9.28 11.55 -8.31
CA GLU A 496 9.49 11.57 -6.86
C GLU A 496 10.10 12.89 -6.41
N ARG A 497 11.08 13.42 -7.16
CA ARG A 497 11.65 14.76 -6.94
C ARG A 497 10.57 15.85 -6.98
N CYS A 498 9.61 15.75 -7.91
CA CYS A 498 8.50 16.69 -8.00
C CYS A 498 7.61 16.65 -6.74
N LEU A 499 7.34 15.47 -6.20
CA LEU A 499 6.59 15.30 -4.96
C LEU A 499 7.38 15.83 -3.76
N LEU A 500 8.68 15.50 -3.65
CA LEU A 500 9.54 15.95 -2.57
C LEU A 500 9.64 17.48 -2.48
N ARG A 501 9.66 18.17 -3.63
CA ARG A 501 9.63 19.64 -3.71
C ARG A 501 8.34 20.27 -3.16
N LYS A 502 7.24 19.52 -3.09
CA LYS A 502 5.93 19.97 -2.59
C LYS A 502 5.71 19.65 -1.11
N VAL A 503 6.57 18.84 -0.49
CA VAL A 503 6.53 18.57 0.95
C VAL A 503 6.77 19.88 1.72
N LYS A 504 5.95 20.22 2.72
CA LYS A 504 6.18 21.47 3.48
C LYS A 504 7.46 21.40 4.32
N HIS A 505 7.64 20.31 5.07
CA HIS A 505 8.77 20.11 5.97
C HIS A 505 9.47 18.79 5.70
N LEU A 506 10.69 18.84 5.19
CA LEU A 506 11.59 17.71 5.05
C LEU A 506 12.67 17.79 6.13
N ILE A 507 12.74 16.79 7.01
CA ILE A 507 13.87 16.62 7.93
C ILE A 507 14.78 15.48 7.46
N ILE A 508 16.07 15.70 7.45
CA ILE A 508 17.09 14.74 7.03
C ILE A 508 17.93 14.37 8.24
N GLY A 509 17.92 13.09 8.61
CA GLY A 509 18.62 12.60 9.79
C GLY A 509 19.27 11.23 9.58
N GLY A 510 19.92 10.73 10.63
CA GLY A 510 20.58 9.44 10.60
C GLY A 510 21.96 9.41 9.94
N GLY A 511 22.44 10.52 9.37
CA GLY A 511 23.77 10.65 8.79
C GLY A 511 24.07 12.09 8.39
N ALA A 512 25.32 12.38 8.08
CA ALA A 512 25.73 13.69 7.59
C ALA A 512 25.19 13.94 6.18
N VAL A 513 24.71 15.15 5.92
CA VAL A 513 24.27 15.60 4.59
C VAL A 513 25.49 16.09 3.81
N SER A 514 25.83 15.43 2.71
CA SER A 514 26.96 15.82 1.88
C SER A 514 26.76 17.17 1.22
N ASP A 515 27.85 17.88 0.91
CA ASP A 515 27.77 19.19 0.24
C ASP A 515 27.13 19.10 -1.16
N LYS A 516 27.30 17.99 -1.86
CA LYS A 516 26.60 17.70 -3.11
C LYS A 516 25.08 17.66 -2.90
N LEU A 517 24.63 16.98 -1.84
CA LEU A 517 23.20 16.90 -1.51
C LEU A 517 22.67 18.26 -1.02
N LYS A 518 23.41 19.01 -0.22
CA LYS A 518 23.06 20.38 0.18
C LYS A 518 22.87 21.29 -1.04
N ARG A 519 23.81 21.23 -2.00
CA ARG A 519 23.70 22.00 -3.26
C ARG A 519 22.45 21.62 -4.05
N ALA A 520 22.11 20.34 -4.16
CA ALA A 520 20.93 19.86 -4.88
C ALA A 520 19.61 20.29 -4.23
N LEU A 521 19.60 20.52 -2.92
CA LEU A 521 18.42 20.93 -2.16
C LEU A 521 18.29 22.46 -2.02
N ARG A 522 19.30 23.23 -2.39
CA ARG A 522 19.39 24.68 -2.14
C ARG A 522 18.19 25.47 -2.67
N ASP A 523 17.73 25.11 -3.88
CA ASP A 523 16.65 25.80 -4.59
C ASP A 523 15.28 25.16 -4.38
N PHE A 524 15.14 24.34 -3.34
CA PHE A 524 13.84 23.76 -3.00
C PHE A 524 12.94 24.84 -2.36
N PRO A 525 11.63 24.89 -2.76
CA PRO A 525 10.72 25.91 -2.25
C PRO A 525 10.24 25.64 -0.81
N ASN A 526 10.39 24.41 -0.34
CA ASN A 526 9.94 23.94 0.95
C ASN A 526 10.97 24.11 2.06
N HIS A 527 10.63 23.71 3.29
CA HIS A 527 11.53 23.78 4.43
C HIS A 527 12.36 22.48 4.56
N VAL A 528 13.67 22.57 4.25
CA VAL A 528 14.59 21.44 4.34
C VAL A 528 15.56 21.63 5.51
N TRP A 529 15.59 20.62 6.41
CA TRP A 529 16.38 20.66 7.62
C TRP A 529 17.31 19.45 7.73
N SER A 530 18.54 19.65 8.13
CA SER A 530 19.38 18.60 8.71
C SER A 530 19.15 18.53 10.20
N THR A 531 19.12 17.33 10.78
CA THR A 531 18.86 17.12 12.21
C THR A 531 20.08 16.54 12.90
N TYR A 532 20.33 16.97 14.14
CA TYR A 532 21.34 16.40 15.03
C TYR A 532 20.68 15.84 16.28
N GLY A 533 21.04 14.61 16.65
CA GLY A 533 20.53 13.89 17.81
C GLY A 533 20.99 12.44 17.82
N MET A 534 20.65 11.73 18.87
CA MET A 534 21.03 10.33 19.09
C MET A 534 19.90 9.55 19.74
N THR A 535 20.06 8.24 19.92
CA THR A 535 19.03 7.40 20.54
C THR A 535 18.77 7.78 21.98
N GLU A 536 19.81 8.18 22.69
CA GLU A 536 19.77 8.61 24.09
C GLU A 536 18.96 9.89 24.30
N THR A 537 18.90 10.77 23.29
CA THR A 537 18.02 11.94 23.27
C THR A 537 16.64 11.67 22.66
N LEU A 538 16.33 10.40 22.33
CA LEU A 538 15.11 9.89 21.71
C LEU A 538 14.88 10.39 20.28
N SER A 539 15.37 11.55 19.93
CA SER A 539 15.26 12.17 18.60
C SER A 539 16.29 13.29 18.48
N HIS A 540 16.12 14.11 17.45
CA HIS A 540 16.96 15.29 17.27
C HIS A 540 16.73 16.33 18.37
N ILE A 541 17.80 16.98 18.76
CA ILE A 541 17.86 18.06 19.74
C ILE A 541 18.18 19.41 19.11
N ALA A 542 18.66 19.39 17.87
CA ALA A 542 19.00 20.58 17.12
C ALA A 542 18.70 20.41 15.63
N MET A 543 18.46 21.52 14.93
CA MET A 543 18.20 21.55 13.49
C MET A 543 19.05 22.60 12.79
N CYS A 544 19.46 22.28 11.56
CA CYS A 544 20.18 23.16 10.65
C CYS A 544 19.36 23.36 9.37
N ARG A 545 19.03 24.60 9.04
CA ARG A 545 18.31 24.94 7.82
C ARG A 545 19.25 24.79 6.60
N LEU A 546 18.89 23.97 5.61
CA LEU A 546 19.75 23.68 4.46
C LEU A 546 19.46 24.56 3.22
N ASN A 547 18.30 25.24 3.16
CA ASN A 547 17.86 25.98 1.99
C ASN A 547 17.15 27.29 2.32
N GLY A 548 16.94 28.13 1.30
CA GLY A 548 16.30 29.44 1.42
C GLY A 548 17.25 30.51 1.99
N ALA A 549 16.70 31.69 2.31
CA ALA A 549 17.45 32.82 2.84
C ALA A 549 18.04 32.56 4.25
N ASP A 550 17.40 31.65 5.00
CA ASP A 550 17.80 31.28 6.38
C ASP A 550 18.74 30.06 6.41
N ALA A 551 19.33 29.66 5.28
CA ALA A 551 20.25 28.55 5.23
C ALA A 551 21.48 28.83 6.10
N LYS A 552 21.87 27.84 6.92
CA LYS A 552 23.01 27.90 7.86
C LYS A 552 23.91 26.67 7.71
N ASP A 553 25.12 26.77 8.19
CA ASP A 553 26.06 25.63 8.32
C ASP A 553 26.18 25.14 9.76
N CYS A 554 25.33 25.60 10.65
CA CYS A 554 25.33 25.29 12.07
C CYS A 554 23.98 24.82 12.54
N TYR A 555 23.97 23.99 13.58
CA TYR A 555 22.76 23.47 14.21
C TYR A 555 22.30 24.45 15.28
N THR A 556 21.05 24.80 15.24
CA THR A 556 20.37 25.58 16.29
C THR A 556 19.70 24.63 17.27
N PRO A 557 20.03 24.65 18.57
CA PRO A 557 19.36 23.87 19.59
C PRO A 557 17.87 24.16 19.62
N LEU A 558 17.04 23.10 19.78
CA LEU A 558 15.61 23.26 19.94
C LEU A 558 15.26 23.85 21.32
N PRO A 559 14.09 24.46 21.49
CA PRO A 559 13.66 24.99 22.79
C PRO A 559 13.77 23.97 23.93
N GLY A 560 14.39 24.37 25.05
CA GLY A 560 14.64 23.51 26.21
C GLY A 560 15.89 22.62 26.11
N VAL A 561 16.70 22.79 25.07
CA VAL A 561 17.99 22.12 24.91
C VAL A 561 19.13 23.10 25.24
N ALA A 562 20.03 22.74 26.14
CA ALA A 562 21.28 23.43 26.38
C ALA A 562 22.47 22.60 25.90
N VAL A 563 23.43 23.24 25.28
CA VAL A 563 24.70 22.63 24.83
C VAL A 563 25.88 23.36 25.42
N SER A 564 26.94 22.60 25.73
CA SER A 564 28.24 23.13 26.18
C SER A 564 29.38 22.23 25.68
N LEU A 565 30.61 22.62 25.93
CA LEU A 565 31.77 21.81 25.58
C LEU A 565 32.43 21.27 26.83
N SER A 566 32.98 20.06 26.74
CA SER A 566 33.91 19.52 27.71
C SER A 566 35.33 20.16 27.54
N ASP A 567 36.23 19.94 28.50
CA ASP A 567 37.60 20.47 28.47
C ASP A 567 38.37 20.00 27.21
N ASP A 568 38.04 18.84 26.67
CA ASP A 568 38.65 18.29 25.45
C ASP A 568 37.87 18.65 24.17
N GLY A 569 36.83 19.51 24.23
CA GLY A 569 36.08 20.04 23.06
C GLY A 569 35.00 19.16 22.56
N ARG A 570 34.53 18.15 23.32
CA ARG A 570 33.37 17.32 22.96
C ARG A 570 32.07 18.00 23.38
N LEU A 571 31.02 17.78 22.57
CA LEU A 571 29.71 18.34 22.83
C LEU A 571 29.04 17.66 24.04
N ILE A 572 28.60 18.50 24.99
CA ILE A 572 27.76 18.10 26.12
C ILE A 572 26.37 18.56 25.85
N ILE A 573 25.39 17.66 26.07
CA ILE A 573 23.94 17.92 25.84
C ILE A 573 23.22 17.82 27.16
N ASN A 574 22.42 18.85 27.48
CA ASN A 574 21.48 18.84 28.59
C ASN A 574 20.05 19.08 28.07
N VAL A 575 19.18 18.08 28.25
CA VAL A 575 17.80 18.10 27.77
C VAL A 575 16.87 17.33 28.73
N PRO A 576 16.57 17.90 29.93
CA PRO A 576 16.02 17.17 31.07
C PRO A 576 14.60 16.56 30.83
N ASP A 577 13.85 17.07 29.87
CA ASP A 577 12.52 16.53 29.52
C ASP A 577 12.59 15.25 28.66
N THR A 578 13.76 14.93 28.07
CA THR A 578 13.96 13.71 27.29
C THR A 578 15.10 12.82 27.78
N CYS A 579 16.05 13.35 28.53
CA CYS A 579 17.15 12.61 29.12
C CYS A 579 17.35 13.04 30.58
N ASP A 580 17.49 12.07 31.50
CA ASP A 580 17.69 12.37 32.94
C ASP A 580 19.10 12.83 33.25
N GLU A 581 20.08 12.44 32.42
CA GLU A 581 21.49 12.72 32.61
C GLU A 581 22.00 13.73 31.58
N VAL A 582 22.98 14.50 31.99
CA VAL A 582 23.75 15.34 31.06
C VAL A 582 24.64 14.40 30.22
N LEU A 583 24.48 14.44 28.92
CA LEU A 583 25.16 13.54 27.98
C LEU A 583 26.47 14.13 27.49
N LEU A 584 27.60 13.51 27.81
CA LEU A 584 28.87 13.77 27.13
C LEU A 584 28.90 12.92 25.83
N THR A 585 28.91 13.58 24.70
CA THR A 585 28.94 12.91 23.39
C THR A 585 30.38 12.56 22.98
N ASN A 586 30.51 11.73 21.94
CA ASN A 586 31.79 11.51 21.24
C ASN A 586 31.99 12.46 20.04
N ASP A 587 31.18 13.52 19.94
CA ASP A 587 31.28 14.48 18.84
C ASP A 587 32.02 15.74 19.26
N TYR A 588 33.08 16.08 18.56
CA TYR A 588 33.75 17.37 18.70
C TYR A 588 32.89 18.45 18.08
N ALA A 589 32.75 19.57 18.74
CA ALA A 589 31.92 20.68 18.28
C ALA A 589 32.58 22.04 18.51
N ASP A 590 32.09 23.04 17.80
CA ASP A 590 32.40 24.46 17.99
C ASP A 590 31.05 25.18 18.26
N ILE A 591 30.94 25.91 19.38
CA ILE A 591 29.74 26.63 19.77
C ILE A 591 29.92 28.11 19.42
N LEU A 592 29.00 28.66 18.67
CA LEU A 592 29.00 30.04 18.21
C LEU A 592 28.36 30.96 19.25
N PRO A 593 28.60 32.30 19.18
CA PRO A 593 28.09 33.27 20.17
C PRO A 593 26.55 33.31 20.29
N ASP A 594 25.83 32.88 19.25
CA ASP A 594 24.35 32.79 19.25
C ASP A 594 23.84 31.48 19.88
N GLY A 595 24.73 30.63 20.41
CA GLY A 595 24.37 29.32 20.97
C GLY A 595 24.20 28.23 19.95
N SER A 596 24.28 28.50 18.65
CA SER A 596 24.33 27.47 17.60
C SER A 596 25.67 26.75 17.61
N PHE A 597 25.74 25.54 17.05
CA PHE A 597 27.00 24.76 17.06
C PHE A 597 27.25 24.04 15.73
N ARG A 598 28.51 23.76 15.47
CA ARG A 598 28.99 22.94 14.36
C ARG A 598 29.60 21.66 14.88
N ILE A 599 29.33 20.55 14.21
CA ILE A 599 29.97 19.27 14.45
C ILE A 599 31.26 19.23 13.61
N LEU A 600 32.38 19.04 14.27
CA LEU A 600 33.71 18.98 13.63
C LEU A 600 34.11 17.56 13.26
N GLY A 601 33.52 16.55 13.95
CA GLY A 601 33.75 15.13 13.73
C GLY A 601 33.65 14.33 15.03
N ARG A 602 33.97 13.03 14.98
CA ARG A 602 33.86 12.12 16.12
C ARG A 602 35.21 11.82 16.76
N ALA A 603 35.24 11.79 18.08
CA ALA A 603 36.44 11.40 18.85
C ALA A 603 36.95 9.99 18.46
N ASP A 604 36.02 9.08 18.15
CA ASP A 604 36.32 7.70 17.71
C ASP A 604 37.01 7.63 16.33
N ASN A 605 36.92 8.70 15.53
CA ASN A 605 37.42 8.76 14.16
C ASN A 605 38.63 9.71 14.02
N VAL A 606 39.27 10.04 15.12
CA VAL A 606 40.56 10.76 15.11
C VAL A 606 41.69 9.78 14.87
N VAL A 607 42.49 10.04 13.85
CA VAL A 607 43.70 9.28 13.51
C VAL A 607 44.90 10.04 14.00
N CYS A 608 45.76 9.40 14.82
CA CYS A 608 46.97 9.94 15.30
C CYS A 608 48.16 9.42 14.44
N SER A 609 48.58 10.21 13.46
CA SER A 609 49.65 9.81 12.55
C SER A 609 50.88 10.77 12.67
N GLY A 610 52.03 10.24 13.07
CA GLY A 610 53.24 11.03 13.20
C GLY A 610 53.15 12.17 14.21
N GLY A 611 52.38 12.01 15.28
CA GLY A 611 52.14 13.03 16.31
C GLY A 611 51.07 14.08 15.97
N LEU A 612 50.53 14.04 14.76
CA LEU A 612 49.42 14.89 14.34
C LEU A 612 48.10 14.17 14.47
N LYS A 613 47.05 14.89 14.87
CA LYS A 613 45.66 14.37 14.97
C LYS A 613 44.87 14.81 13.75
N PHE A 614 44.28 13.85 13.05
CA PHE A 614 43.46 14.07 11.86
C PHE A 614 42.03 13.57 12.10
N GLN A 615 41.06 14.41 11.81
CA GLN A 615 39.65 14.05 11.84
C GLN A 615 39.26 13.47 10.47
N LEU A 616 38.88 12.18 10.41
CA LEU A 616 38.58 11.52 9.15
C LEU A 616 37.44 12.20 8.38
N GLU A 617 36.38 12.62 9.08
CA GLU A 617 35.25 13.31 8.47
C GLU A 617 35.64 14.63 7.80
N SER A 618 36.56 15.38 8.38
CA SER A 618 37.07 16.62 7.80
C SER A 618 37.81 16.36 6.49
N ILE A 619 38.59 15.29 6.43
CA ILE A 619 39.31 14.90 5.22
C ILE A 619 38.35 14.35 4.16
N GLU A 620 37.37 13.53 4.58
CA GLU A 620 36.34 13.03 3.67
C GLU A 620 35.50 14.17 3.05
N SER A 621 35.19 15.20 3.83
CA SER A 621 34.52 16.40 3.33
C SER A 621 35.31 17.11 2.24
N LYS A 622 36.61 17.27 2.41
CA LYS A 622 37.49 17.83 1.37
C LYS A 622 37.52 17.01 0.09
N LEU A 623 37.39 15.68 0.23
CA LEU A 623 37.37 14.71 -0.88
C LEU A 623 36.00 14.44 -1.47
N SER A 624 34.95 15.16 -1.08
CA SER A 624 33.56 14.91 -1.47
C SER A 624 33.29 14.87 -2.98
N ASP A 625 34.12 15.53 -3.79
CA ASP A 625 33.98 15.66 -5.26
C ASP A 625 34.93 14.70 -6.04
N MET A 626 35.34 13.59 -5.47
CA MET A 626 36.26 12.61 -6.10
C MET A 626 35.68 11.90 -7.33
N GLY A 627 34.35 11.80 -7.45
CA GLY A 627 33.66 11.15 -8.58
C GLY A 627 33.55 9.62 -8.47
N PHE A 628 34.03 9.04 -7.38
CA PHE A 628 33.87 7.61 -7.05
C PHE A 628 33.59 7.45 -5.54
N ALA A 629 33.04 6.30 -5.17
CA ALA A 629 32.78 6.00 -3.76
C ALA A 629 34.06 5.65 -3.02
N PHE A 630 34.26 6.22 -1.83
CA PHE A 630 35.42 5.97 -0.99
C PHE A 630 35.06 6.07 0.50
N GLN A 631 35.92 5.52 1.34
CA GLN A 631 35.87 5.61 2.80
C GLN A 631 37.29 5.67 3.39
N LEU A 632 37.48 6.58 4.34
CA LEU A 632 38.73 6.64 5.08
C LEU A 632 38.65 5.74 6.32
N THR A 633 39.79 5.11 6.63
CA THR A 633 40.04 4.37 7.87
C THR A 633 41.50 4.52 8.31
N ALA A 634 41.86 3.89 9.42
CA ALA A 634 43.26 3.89 9.89
C ALA A 634 43.66 2.49 10.34
N VAL A 635 44.89 2.14 10.08
CA VAL A 635 45.58 0.92 10.55
C VAL A 635 46.75 1.24 11.44
N ALA A 636 47.21 0.28 12.24
CA ALA A 636 48.44 0.45 13.00
C ALA A 636 49.65 0.57 12.07
N ASP A 637 50.59 1.47 12.41
CA ASP A 637 51.83 1.72 11.65
C ASP A 637 52.98 1.87 12.62
N GLU A 638 54.06 1.10 12.41
CA GLU A 638 55.19 1.08 13.32
C GLU A 638 55.92 2.44 13.41
N LYS A 639 55.96 3.20 12.32
CA LYS A 639 56.68 4.47 12.24
C LYS A 639 55.85 5.67 12.69
N TYR A 640 54.56 5.66 12.36
CA TYR A 640 53.66 6.81 12.57
C TYR A 640 52.63 6.59 13.67
N GLY A 641 52.63 5.40 14.31
CA GLY A 641 51.57 4.98 15.25
C GLY A 641 50.29 4.51 14.54
N GLN A 642 49.77 5.35 13.68
CA GLN A 642 48.68 5.00 12.79
C GLN A 642 48.93 5.53 11.38
N ALA A 643 48.52 4.77 10.37
CA ALA A 643 48.50 5.19 8.96
C ALA A 643 47.06 5.31 8.46
N MET A 644 46.75 6.43 7.83
CA MET A 644 45.49 6.64 7.18
C MET A 644 45.40 5.82 5.88
N VAL A 645 44.27 5.15 5.67
CA VAL A 645 44.01 4.31 4.51
C VAL A 645 42.71 4.81 3.81
N LEU A 646 42.75 4.94 2.49
CA LEU A 646 41.58 5.22 1.66
C LEU A 646 41.15 3.93 0.94
N LEU A 647 39.96 3.44 1.28
CA LEU A 647 39.29 2.38 0.55
C LEU A 647 38.41 3.00 -0.55
N TYR A 648 38.41 2.44 -1.76
CA TYR A 648 37.60 2.98 -2.87
C TYR A 648 37.05 1.89 -3.76
N GLU A 649 35.89 2.19 -4.36
CA GLU A 649 35.20 1.35 -5.37
C GLU A 649 35.37 1.92 -6.78
N GLY A 650 35.18 1.08 -7.79
CA GLY A 650 35.13 1.48 -9.19
C GLY A 650 36.38 1.07 -10.00
N GLU A 651 36.37 1.44 -11.28
CA GLU A 651 37.39 1.06 -12.26
C GLU A 651 38.58 2.07 -12.34
N VAL A 652 38.81 2.81 -11.28
CA VAL A 652 39.90 3.78 -11.20
C VAL A 652 41.17 3.13 -10.62
N SER A 653 42.39 3.60 -11.03
CA SER A 653 43.64 3.10 -10.50
C SER A 653 44.02 3.79 -9.19
N ALA A 654 44.74 3.09 -8.33
CA ALA A 654 45.25 3.67 -7.09
C ALA A 654 46.11 4.91 -7.32
N ALA A 655 46.88 4.95 -8.44
CA ALA A 655 47.69 6.12 -8.82
C ALA A 655 46.80 7.33 -9.11
N TYR A 656 45.69 7.15 -9.84
CA TYR A 656 44.73 8.22 -10.10
C TYR A 656 44.10 8.74 -8.81
N VAL A 657 43.66 7.83 -7.92
CA VAL A 657 43.06 8.19 -6.62
C VAL A 657 44.08 9.01 -5.78
N ALA A 658 45.29 8.55 -5.73
CA ALA A 658 46.37 9.25 -5.00
C ALA A 658 46.67 10.66 -5.55
N GLU A 659 46.68 10.82 -6.87
CA GLU A 659 46.88 12.11 -7.53
C GLU A 659 45.74 13.08 -7.25
N ARG A 660 44.49 12.59 -7.34
CA ARG A 660 43.30 13.38 -6.97
C ARG A 660 43.37 13.82 -5.50
N CYS A 661 43.75 12.95 -4.58
CA CYS A 661 43.94 13.33 -3.18
C CYS A 661 45.03 14.41 -3.02
N ARG A 662 46.16 14.31 -3.73
CA ARG A 662 47.23 15.33 -3.67
C ARG A 662 46.78 16.70 -4.16
N SER A 663 45.83 16.77 -5.11
CA SER A 663 45.31 18.05 -5.61
C SER A 663 44.45 18.80 -4.62
N VAL A 664 43.94 18.12 -3.57
CA VAL A 664 42.97 18.66 -2.60
C VAL A 664 43.48 18.72 -1.19
N LEU A 665 44.30 17.72 -0.77
CA LEU A 665 44.77 17.55 0.60
C LEU A 665 46.19 18.10 0.78
N SER A 666 46.47 18.58 1.99
CA SER A 666 47.85 18.91 2.40
C SER A 666 48.69 17.63 2.50
N ARG A 667 50.01 17.77 2.44
CA ARG A 667 50.96 16.66 2.53
C ARG A 667 50.76 15.76 3.76
N TYR A 668 50.33 16.34 4.86
CA TYR A 668 50.11 15.61 6.12
C TYR A 668 48.77 14.89 6.20
N GLU A 669 47.79 15.32 5.44
CA GLU A 669 46.45 14.72 5.38
C GLU A 669 46.35 13.59 4.36
N LEU A 670 47.39 13.36 3.56
CA LEU A 670 47.37 12.32 2.51
C LEU A 670 47.32 10.93 3.12
N PRO A 671 46.37 10.07 2.71
CA PRO A 671 46.40 8.66 3.04
C PRO A 671 47.70 8.00 2.61
N LYS A 672 48.19 7.08 3.43
CA LYS A 672 49.42 6.32 3.12
C LYS A 672 49.15 5.18 2.15
N HIS A 673 47.93 4.64 2.20
CA HIS A 673 47.53 3.51 1.38
C HIS A 673 46.20 3.83 0.67
N PHE A 674 46.11 3.38 -0.60
CA PHE A 674 44.95 3.51 -1.46
C PHE A 674 44.57 2.11 -1.93
N LEU A 675 43.48 1.54 -1.36
CA LEU A 675 43.14 0.16 -1.53
C LEU A 675 41.80 0.05 -2.28
N LYS A 676 41.80 -0.63 -3.45
CA LYS A 676 40.60 -0.95 -4.19
C LYS A 676 39.84 -2.06 -3.46
N VAL A 677 38.53 -1.88 -3.30
CA VAL A 677 37.60 -2.87 -2.71
C VAL A 677 36.45 -3.16 -3.66
N GLN A 678 35.85 -4.32 -3.52
CA GLN A 678 34.67 -4.70 -4.30
C GLN A 678 33.42 -3.94 -3.84
N SER A 679 33.26 -3.75 -2.52
CA SER A 679 32.20 -2.96 -1.92
C SER A 679 32.71 -2.32 -0.62
N LEU A 680 32.33 -1.06 -0.37
CA LEU A 680 32.61 -0.36 0.87
C LEU A 680 31.70 -0.87 1.99
N PRO A 681 32.26 -1.13 3.21
CA PRO A 681 31.46 -1.62 4.32
C PRO A 681 30.52 -0.54 4.86
N LEU A 682 29.23 -0.84 4.86
CA LEU A 682 28.16 0.00 5.39
C LEU A 682 27.40 -0.74 6.50
N THR A 683 26.86 0.01 7.45
CA THR A 683 25.92 -0.51 8.45
C THR A 683 24.56 -0.78 7.81
N GLU A 684 23.67 -1.51 8.50
CA GLU A 684 22.27 -1.73 8.07
C GLU A 684 21.50 -0.43 7.81
N THR A 685 21.93 0.67 8.41
CA THR A 685 21.36 2.00 8.23
C THR A 685 22.05 2.83 7.14
N GLY A 686 22.96 2.22 6.36
CA GLY A 686 23.69 2.88 5.27
C GLY A 686 24.83 3.83 5.70
N LYS A 687 25.24 3.79 6.97
CA LYS A 687 26.40 4.59 7.46
C LYS A 687 27.71 3.85 7.21
N PRO A 688 28.86 4.56 7.06
CA PRO A 688 30.17 3.93 7.01
C PRO A 688 30.43 3.03 8.22
N ALA A 689 30.67 1.74 7.98
CA ALA A 689 30.99 0.76 9.00
C ALA A 689 32.51 0.81 9.29
N ARG A 690 32.96 1.78 10.06
CA ARG A 690 34.38 2.12 10.28
C ARG A 690 35.20 0.94 10.80
N ARG A 691 34.64 0.11 11.67
CA ARG A 691 35.33 -1.04 12.25
C ARG A 691 35.58 -2.12 11.19
N GLU A 692 34.61 -2.38 10.37
CA GLU A 692 34.70 -3.32 9.25
C GLU A 692 35.66 -2.81 8.17
N ALA A 693 35.63 -1.49 7.89
CA ALA A 693 36.56 -0.83 6.98
C ALA A 693 38.03 -0.96 7.48
N ARG A 694 38.26 -0.79 8.77
CA ARG A 694 39.56 -0.99 9.37
C ARG A 694 40.04 -2.43 9.22
N LYS A 695 39.21 -3.40 9.58
CA LYS A 695 39.55 -4.82 9.46
C LYS A 695 39.82 -5.21 8.00
N MET A 696 39.03 -4.73 7.06
CA MET A 696 39.23 -4.93 5.63
C MET A 696 40.56 -4.34 5.15
N ALA A 697 40.94 -3.13 5.61
CA ALA A 697 42.20 -2.50 5.29
C ALA A 697 43.39 -3.29 5.87
N GLU A 698 43.30 -3.75 7.12
CA GLU A 698 44.33 -4.58 7.76
C GLU A 698 44.53 -5.90 6.99
N GLU A 699 43.45 -6.58 6.59
CA GLU A 699 43.51 -7.83 5.80
C GLU A 699 44.12 -7.63 4.40
N LEU A 700 43.83 -6.50 3.73
CA LEU A 700 44.36 -6.19 2.40
C LEU A 700 45.84 -5.78 2.44
N LEU A 701 46.32 -5.19 3.54
CA LEU A 701 47.71 -4.80 3.72
C LEU A 701 48.62 -5.96 4.15
N LEU A 702 48.02 -7.04 4.66
CA LEU A 702 48.74 -8.29 5.01
C LEU A 702 48.94 -9.22 3.79
N LYS A 703 48.20 -9.00 2.70
CA LYS A 703 48.38 -9.72 1.42
C LYS A 703 49.36 -9.04 0.51
#